data_cf30907d8c61e3771242ea36dd786b8b
#
_entry.id   cf30907d8c61e3771242ea36dd786b8b
#
_cell.length_a   1.000
_cell.length_b   1.000
_cell.length_c   1.000
_cell.angle_alpha   90.00
_cell.angle_beta   90.00
_cell.angle_gamma   90.00
#
_symmetry.space_group_name_H-M   'P 1'
#
loop_
_entity.id
_entity.type
_entity.pdbx_description
1 polymer ?
#
loop_
_entity_poly.entity_id
_entity_poly.type
_entity_poly.pdbx_seq_one_letter_code
_entity_poly.pdbx_strand_id
1 'polypeptide(L)'
;MADSTGLQFTVKVGALPESTFVVAEFALDEGLNRPFNLRLELASAQPDIDFGAVLDQPCELLVWYNGELQRRVCGVVSDFAQGDSGFRRTRYQLLVQPALWRLSLRQNSRIFQAQKPDEILSILLQEHGITDYAFALKNEHAKREYCVQYRETDLDFVNRLAAEEGMFYFHEFEAGKHRIVFADDAAALTAGPELFFNLSNRSLEQGPYVRQFHYREAVRPSDVELKDYSFKTPAYGLSHKKVGAELNHQRDTYQHFDFPGRYKQDGSGKAFAQHRLDALRNDAVAGQAKSNCAALQPGQSFSLTEHPNGSLNTDWQIVRIQHTGLQPQALEEEGGSGPTVYHNEFGVVKASTTWRARIGSPEAPHKLMVDGPQIAMVVGPDGEEIYCDEHGRVKLQFPWDRYGSSNDQSSCWVRVSQGWAGGQYGMMAIPRIGHEVIVSFLEGDPDQPIVTGRTYHATNRPPYELPANKTRTVLRTETHQGEGFNELRFEDQAGQEEIYIHGQKDLNVLIENDAAWHIKHDQHSDIDNERVTRIKANDHLTVEGEKRDQIKADYSLTVDASIHQKIAQALLVEAGQEIHFKSGQKVVLEAGAEITLKVGGSFVQVDPNGVTLVGPTIKMNSGGSPGSGSGWGGKAPVLPGNVEVPPPPATLPAPAIHKSMESMAPLAKPCPAAPPPVPPPPAGGPPAPPPVPPQLAGGAGMPPPPPPVAAKGEGKKPAKKWATVEISKADEALRYYSAQGYTLLNNYLRDRPYKQREAIDTLLSRSYLNDEPTSAGEFDKAMKAYVADVEAGLAKLPASPELSFVYRGLALDKPELAALKEQFTGVGNIVVEPGFMSTSPDKAWVNDTLLKIRLPAGHGGRLLGDAAHFKGEAEMLFPTQTRLRVDRVVSSTSGDFDTLLNTIPTSDNASDNRSRIKRLIEVSVL
;
A
#
# COMPACT_ATOMS: atom_id res chain seq x y z
N MET A 1 4.42 72.59 -24.61
CA MET A 1 3.34 71.78 -24.11
C MET A 1 3.77 70.35 -24.31
N ALA A 2 3.93 69.57 -23.24
CA ALA A 2 4.17 68.17 -23.37
C ALA A 2 2.98 67.53 -24.11
N ASP A 3 3.24 66.76 -25.16
CA ASP A 3 2.20 66.10 -25.93
C ASP A 3 1.42 65.18 -24.96
N SER A 4 0.21 65.57 -24.63
CA SER A 4 -0.69 64.80 -23.78
C SER A 4 -1.10 63.56 -24.57
N THR A 5 -0.74 62.34 -24.09
CA THR A 5 -1.21 61.08 -24.68
C THR A 5 -2.63 60.77 -24.38
N GLY A 6 -3.33 61.58 -23.54
CA GLY A 6 -4.65 61.32 -23.02
C GLY A 6 -4.72 60.24 -21.96
N LEU A 7 -3.60 59.56 -21.67
CA LEU A 7 -3.53 58.52 -20.64
C LEU A 7 -3.35 59.12 -19.25
N GLN A 8 -4.06 58.56 -18.27
CA GLN A 8 -3.95 58.93 -16.84
C GLN A 8 -4.13 57.69 -15.97
N PHE A 9 -3.35 57.59 -14.87
CA PHE A 9 -3.47 56.52 -13.89
C PHE A 9 -3.82 57.15 -12.54
N THR A 10 -4.87 56.63 -11.90
CA THR A 10 -5.29 57.05 -10.56
C THR A 10 -5.44 55.86 -9.66
N VAL A 11 -5.26 56.05 -8.36
CA VAL A 11 -5.36 55.01 -7.34
C VAL A 11 -6.17 55.51 -6.15
N LYS A 12 -6.93 54.59 -5.58
CA LYS A 12 -7.68 54.79 -4.33
C LYS A 12 -7.28 53.68 -3.38
N VAL A 13 -6.95 54.03 -2.12
CA VAL A 13 -6.51 53.09 -1.09
C VAL A 13 -7.35 53.28 0.17
N GLY A 14 -8.10 52.26 0.55
CA GLY A 14 -8.93 52.23 1.75
C GLY A 14 -9.85 53.45 1.87
N ALA A 15 -9.83 54.09 3.03
CA ALA A 15 -10.56 55.30 3.32
C ALA A 15 -9.73 56.58 3.08
N LEU A 16 -8.50 56.49 2.58
CA LEU A 16 -7.62 57.63 2.31
C LEU A 16 -8.21 58.50 1.18
N PRO A 17 -8.05 59.85 1.27
CA PRO A 17 -8.42 60.74 0.18
C PRO A 17 -7.76 60.35 -1.16
N GLU A 18 -8.47 60.46 -2.27
CA GLU A 18 -7.92 60.13 -3.61
C GLU A 18 -6.69 60.96 -3.99
N SER A 19 -6.53 62.14 -3.38
CA SER A 19 -5.37 63.00 -3.56
C SER A 19 -4.12 62.58 -2.75
N THR A 20 -4.25 61.55 -1.89
CA THR A 20 -3.14 61.08 -1.03
C THR A 20 -1.99 60.55 -1.88
N PHE A 21 -2.29 59.77 -2.92
CA PHE A 21 -1.32 59.16 -3.78
C PHE A 21 -1.48 59.57 -5.24
N VAL A 22 -0.35 59.73 -5.91
CA VAL A 22 -0.29 59.84 -7.37
C VAL A 22 0.52 58.66 -7.90
N VAL A 23 0.02 58.00 -8.93
CA VAL A 23 0.71 56.85 -9.55
C VAL A 23 1.86 57.34 -10.40
N ALA A 24 3.08 56.92 -10.12
CA ALA A 24 4.24 57.16 -10.92
C ALA A 24 4.47 56.02 -11.95
N GLU A 25 4.33 54.81 -11.48
CA GLU A 25 4.45 53.60 -12.30
C GLU A 25 3.57 52.48 -11.75
N PHE A 26 3.13 51.59 -12.63
CA PHE A 26 2.52 50.33 -12.21
C PHE A 26 2.97 49.19 -13.09
N ALA A 27 3.03 48.01 -12.49
CA ALA A 27 3.21 46.72 -13.18
C ALA A 27 2.18 45.73 -12.64
N LEU A 28 1.32 45.20 -13.51
CA LEU A 28 0.27 44.25 -13.19
C LEU A 28 0.54 42.95 -13.93
N ASP A 29 0.69 41.83 -13.21
CA ASP A 29 0.82 40.47 -13.76
C ASP A 29 -0.45 39.69 -13.41
N GLU A 30 -1.19 39.28 -14.41
CA GLU A 30 -2.44 38.53 -14.30
C GLU A 30 -2.36 37.23 -15.12
N GLY A 31 -3.10 36.21 -14.71
CA GLY A 31 -3.18 34.94 -15.46
C GLY A 31 -4.32 34.05 -14.99
N LEU A 32 -4.61 33.06 -15.80
CA LEU A 32 -5.54 32.00 -15.40
C LEU A 32 -4.91 31.17 -14.30
N ASN A 33 -5.73 30.79 -13.33
CA ASN A 33 -5.39 29.91 -12.19
C ASN A 33 -4.27 30.46 -11.30
N ARG A 34 -4.18 31.79 -11.16
CA ARG A 34 -3.19 32.43 -10.30
C ARG A 34 -3.71 33.75 -9.72
N PRO A 35 -3.36 34.11 -8.49
CA PRO A 35 -3.57 35.45 -7.98
C PRO A 35 -2.82 36.48 -8.84
N PHE A 36 -3.45 37.62 -9.14
CA PHE A 36 -2.72 38.70 -9.79
C PHE A 36 -1.80 39.43 -8.80
N ASN A 37 -0.74 40.08 -9.34
CA ASN A 37 0.17 40.92 -8.61
C ASN A 37 0.21 42.31 -9.27
N LEU A 38 -0.30 43.33 -8.57
CA LEU A 38 -0.23 44.71 -8.97
C LEU A 38 0.78 45.44 -8.09
N ARG A 39 1.92 45.80 -8.67
CA ARG A 39 2.93 46.67 -8.05
C ARG A 39 2.66 48.10 -8.43
N LEU A 40 2.63 48.97 -7.44
CA LEU A 40 2.40 50.41 -7.63
C LEU A 40 3.60 51.19 -7.03
N GLU A 41 4.18 52.03 -7.86
CA GLU A 41 5.11 53.08 -7.44
C GLU A 41 4.33 54.36 -7.34
N LEU A 42 4.23 54.93 -6.15
CA LEU A 42 3.39 56.06 -5.81
C LEU A 42 4.22 57.21 -5.27
N ALA A 43 3.71 58.43 -5.45
CA ALA A 43 4.25 59.63 -4.79
C ALA A 43 3.19 60.32 -3.97
N SER A 44 3.52 60.82 -2.77
CA SER A 44 2.62 61.52 -1.89
C SER A 44 3.27 62.75 -1.31
N ALA A 45 2.49 63.82 -1.08
CA ALA A 45 2.95 65.00 -0.35
C ALA A 45 3.01 64.74 1.18
N GLN A 46 2.45 63.62 1.67
CA GLN A 46 2.48 63.21 3.06
C GLN A 46 3.66 62.28 3.30
N PRO A 47 4.61 62.61 4.21
CA PRO A 47 5.79 61.81 4.47
C PRO A 47 5.58 60.73 5.52
N ASP A 48 4.42 60.71 6.20
CA ASP A 48 4.16 59.92 7.39
C ASP A 48 2.80 59.20 7.33
N ILE A 49 2.49 58.58 6.18
CA ILE A 49 1.25 57.81 6.01
C ILE A 49 1.23 56.62 6.95
N ASP A 50 0.18 56.50 7.77
CA ASP A 50 0.00 55.39 8.69
C ASP A 50 -0.13 54.06 7.94
N PHE A 51 0.73 53.09 8.25
CA PHE A 51 0.71 51.75 7.66
C PHE A 51 -0.59 51.01 7.95
N GLY A 52 -1.20 51.22 9.12
CA GLY A 52 -2.49 50.64 9.49
C GLY A 52 -3.67 51.12 8.63
N ALA A 53 -3.54 52.32 8.02
CA ALA A 53 -4.54 52.84 7.09
C ALA A 53 -4.41 52.32 5.67
N VAL A 54 -3.32 51.54 5.38
CA VAL A 54 -2.98 51.05 4.03
C VAL A 54 -2.94 49.52 3.97
N LEU A 55 -2.27 48.86 4.90
CA LEU A 55 -2.13 47.40 4.89
C LEU A 55 -3.48 46.71 5.08
N ASP A 56 -3.70 45.65 4.30
CA ASP A 56 -4.95 44.86 4.25
C ASP A 56 -6.21 45.63 3.89
N GLN A 57 -6.05 46.89 3.37
CA GLN A 57 -7.16 47.75 2.90
C GLN A 57 -7.42 47.52 1.40
N PRO A 58 -8.65 47.72 0.93
CA PRO A 58 -8.98 47.67 -0.50
C PRO A 58 -8.20 48.75 -1.26
N CYS A 59 -7.72 48.35 -2.42
CA CYS A 59 -7.03 49.25 -3.34
C CYS A 59 -7.62 49.10 -4.75
N GLU A 60 -7.80 50.22 -5.43
CA GLU A 60 -8.36 50.32 -6.79
C GLU A 60 -7.44 51.16 -7.67
N LEU A 61 -6.86 50.57 -8.71
CA LEU A 61 -6.15 51.25 -9.80
C LEU A 61 -7.13 51.47 -10.94
N LEU A 62 -7.13 52.69 -11.49
CA LEU A 62 -7.94 53.07 -12.65
C LEU A 62 -7.02 53.57 -13.79
N VAL A 63 -7.21 53.03 -14.98
CA VAL A 63 -6.50 53.43 -16.20
C VAL A 63 -7.49 54.20 -17.08
N TRP A 64 -7.20 55.44 -17.38
CA TRP A 64 -8.03 56.34 -18.15
C TRP A 64 -7.40 56.68 -19.49
N TYR A 65 -8.22 56.85 -20.51
CA TYR A 65 -7.80 57.38 -21.79
C TYR A 65 -8.81 58.42 -22.26
N ASN A 66 -8.36 59.67 -22.48
CA ASN A 66 -9.17 60.81 -22.84
C ASN A 66 -10.40 61.04 -21.91
N GLY A 67 -10.24 60.75 -20.63
CA GLY A 67 -11.30 60.83 -19.63
C GLY A 67 -12.28 59.65 -19.59
N GLU A 68 -12.11 58.66 -20.45
CA GLU A 68 -12.89 57.42 -20.40
C GLU A 68 -12.12 56.32 -19.68
N LEU A 69 -12.80 55.59 -18.79
CA LEU A 69 -12.22 54.47 -18.04
C LEU A 69 -11.99 53.28 -18.95
N GLN A 70 -10.73 52.86 -19.12
CA GLN A 70 -10.32 51.72 -19.94
C GLN A 70 -10.17 50.44 -19.13
N ARG A 71 -9.66 50.60 -17.90
CA ARG A 71 -9.39 49.43 -17.04
C ARG A 71 -9.54 49.82 -15.59
N ARG A 72 -10.05 48.85 -14.84
CA ARG A 72 -10.13 48.89 -13.37
C ARG A 72 -9.49 47.63 -12.81
N VAL A 73 -8.69 47.78 -11.73
CA VAL A 73 -8.13 46.65 -11.01
C VAL A 73 -8.34 46.88 -9.54
N CYS A 74 -9.08 45.97 -8.89
CA CYS A 74 -9.43 46.07 -7.47
C CYS A 74 -8.76 44.88 -6.73
N GLY A 75 -8.14 45.12 -5.58
CA GLY A 75 -7.53 44.12 -4.73
C GLY A 75 -7.38 44.59 -3.30
N VAL A 76 -6.53 43.92 -2.54
CA VAL A 76 -6.13 44.31 -1.19
C VAL A 76 -4.63 44.54 -1.12
N VAL A 77 -4.21 45.52 -0.33
CA VAL A 77 -2.79 45.82 -0.17
C VAL A 77 -2.13 44.75 0.71
N SER A 78 -1.21 43.98 0.13
CA SER A 78 -0.49 42.95 0.85
C SER A 78 0.87 43.38 1.38
N ASP A 79 1.47 44.43 0.78
CA ASP A 79 2.75 44.99 1.17
C ASP A 79 2.74 46.51 0.95
N PHE A 80 3.33 47.26 1.88
CA PHE A 80 3.43 48.71 1.81
C PHE A 80 4.81 49.13 2.32
N ALA A 81 5.55 49.82 1.49
CA ALA A 81 6.89 50.33 1.82
C ALA A 81 6.96 51.86 1.60
N GLN A 82 7.62 52.55 2.49
CA GLN A 82 7.97 53.94 2.33
C GLN A 82 9.43 53.99 1.77
N GLY A 83 9.61 54.65 0.68
CA GLY A 83 10.92 54.91 0.06
C GLY A 83 11.49 56.28 0.42
N ASP A 84 12.32 56.81 -0.45
CA ASP A 84 12.98 58.11 -0.24
C ASP A 84 12.01 59.28 -0.29
N SER A 85 12.25 60.29 0.53
CA SER A 85 11.58 61.56 0.49
C SER A 85 12.38 62.55 -0.36
N GLY A 86 11.76 63.04 -1.42
CA GLY A 86 12.25 64.08 -2.26
C GLY A 86 11.96 65.50 -1.66
N PHE A 87 12.05 66.55 -2.47
CA PHE A 87 11.89 67.95 -2.00
C PHE A 87 10.45 68.27 -1.57
N ARG A 88 9.44 67.65 -2.24
CA ARG A 88 8.00 67.84 -1.92
C ARG A 88 7.22 66.57 -1.82
N ARG A 89 7.76 65.44 -2.24
CA ARG A 89 7.04 64.17 -2.25
C ARG A 89 7.89 63.07 -1.67
N THR A 90 7.21 62.16 -0.96
CA THR A 90 7.75 60.90 -0.50
C THR A 90 7.28 59.79 -1.44
N ARG A 91 8.15 58.87 -1.76
CA ARG A 91 7.85 57.68 -2.59
C ARG A 91 7.31 56.57 -1.71
N TYR A 92 6.34 55.86 -2.27
CA TYR A 92 5.75 54.69 -1.64
C TYR A 92 5.60 53.54 -2.64
N GLN A 93 5.74 52.34 -2.15
CA GLN A 93 5.51 51.14 -2.94
C GLN A 93 4.40 50.33 -2.33
N LEU A 94 3.46 49.90 -3.16
CA LEU A 94 2.40 48.99 -2.75
C LEU A 94 2.43 47.72 -3.62
N LEU A 95 2.21 46.57 -2.97
CA LEU A 95 1.83 45.32 -3.65
C LEU A 95 0.34 45.08 -3.36
N VAL A 96 -0.45 45.01 -4.40
CA VAL A 96 -1.90 44.75 -4.35
C VAL A 96 -2.19 43.40 -4.96
N GLN A 97 -2.92 42.58 -4.24
CA GLN A 97 -3.26 41.22 -4.64
C GLN A 97 -4.77 40.97 -4.49
N PRO A 98 -5.34 39.95 -5.13
CA PRO A 98 -6.75 39.59 -4.89
C PRO A 98 -6.92 39.07 -3.46
N ALA A 99 -8.12 39.19 -2.89
CA ALA A 99 -8.44 38.61 -1.57
C ALA A 99 -8.12 37.14 -1.44
N LEU A 100 -8.13 36.42 -2.57
CA LEU A 100 -7.69 35.01 -2.68
C LEU A 100 -6.27 34.77 -2.14
N TRP A 101 -5.36 35.76 -2.27
CA TRP A 101 -4.00 35.68 -1.74
C TRP A 101 -3.97 35.38 -0.23
N ARG A 102 -4.95 35.84 0.54
CA ARG A 102 -5.04 35.58 1.98
C ARG A 102 -5.04 34.09 2.33
N LEU A 103 -5.49 33.24 1.41
CA LEU A 103 -5.46 31.78 1.57
C LEU A 103 -4.03 31.22 1.65
N SER A 104 -3.03 31.96 1.12
CA SER A 104 -1.62 31.57 1.23
C SER A 104 -1.05 31.76 2.63
N LEU A 105 -1.71 32.55 3.49
CA LEU A 105 -1.26 32.85 4.83
C LEU A 105 -1.69 31.81 5.87
N ARG A 106 -2.60 30.90 5.52
CA ARG A 106 -3.07 29.85 6.40
C ARG A 106 -2.67 28.47 5.84
N GLN A 107 -1.90 27.72 6.64
CA GLN A 107 -1.60 26.31 6.38
C GLN A 107 -2.50 25.44 7.25
N ASN A 108 -3.04 24.35 6.71
CA ASN A 108 -3.98 23.51 7.42
C ASN A 108 -3.80 22.02 7.13
N SER A 109 -4.43 21.19 7.97
CA SER A 109 -4.59 19.75 7.76
C SER A 109 -6.01 19.39 8.21
N ARG A 110 -6.84 18.92 7.28
CA ARG A 110 -8.23 18.54 7.54
C ARG A 110 -8.80 17.62 6.47
N ILE A 111 -9.95 17.06 6.76
CA ILE A 111 -10.62 16.08 5.94
C ILE A 111 -11.98 16.62 5.48
N PHE A 112 -12.27 16.51 4.19
CA PHE A 112 -13.57 16.72 3.59
C PHE A 112 -14.15 15.39 3.14
N GLN A 113 -15.42 15.11 3.44
CA GLN A 113 -16.07 13.84 3.13
C GLN A 113 -17.38 14.06 2.39
N ALA A 114 -17.62 13.25 1.36
CA ALA A 114 -18.86 13.22 0.58
C ALA A 114 -19.31 14.59 0.04
N GLN A 115 -18.37 15.48 -0.27
CA GLN A 115 -18.61 16.83 -0.77
C GLN A 115 -18.18 16.99 -2.23
N LYS A 116 -18.86 17.88 -2.96
CA LYS A 116 -18.44 18.26 -4.30
C LYS A 116 -17.23 19.22 -4.22
N PRO A 117 -16.38 19.26 -5.25
CA PRO A 117 -15.24 20.18 -5.28
C PRO A 117 -15.62 21.65 -5.13
N ASP A 118 -16.68 22.10 -5.78
CA ASP A 118 -17.21 23.46 -5.67
C ASP A 118 -17.71 23.79 -4.24
N GLU A 119 -18.31 22.82 -3.55
CA GLU A 119 -18.68 22.94 -2.14
C GLU A 119 -17.44 23.15 -1.26
N ILE A 120 -16.38 22.32 -1.48
CA ILE A 120 -15.11 22.43 -0.74
C ILE A 120 -14.43 23.78 -0.99
N LEU A 121 -14.36 24.22 -2.25
CA LEU A 121 -13.81 25.53 -2.61
C LEU A 121 -14.60 26.67 -1.96
N SER A 122 -15.93 26.59 -1.95
CA SER A 122 -16.80 27.58 -1.30
C SER A 122 -16.54 27.68 0.20
N ILE A 123 -16.35 26.57 0.91
CA ILE A 123 -16.02 26.54 2.35
C ILE A 123 -14.74 27.33 2.60
N LEU A 124 -13.68 27.06 1.82
CA LEU A 124 -12.40 27.74 1.98
C LEU A 124 -12.50 29.25 1.73
N LEU A 125 -13.18 29.66 0.68
CA LEU A 125 -13.37 31.06 0.34
C LEU A 125 -14.15 31.79 1.44
N GLN A 126 -15.25 31.20 1.91
CA GLN A 126 -16.08 31.78 2.97
C GLN A 126 -15.33 31.90 4.31
N GLU A 127 -14.53 30.94 4.69
CA GLU A 127 -13.70 30.99 5.89
C GLU A 127 -12.70 32.15 5.88
N HIS A 128 -12.27 32.59 4.70
CA HIS A 128 -11.42 33.78 4.52
C HIS A 128 -12.21 35.07 4.25
N GLY A 129 -13.52 35.02 4.39
CA GLY A 129 -14.39 36.20 4.18
C GLY A 129 -14.53 36.63 2.72
N ILE A 130 -14.18 35.74 1.77
CA ILE A 130 -14.36 35.97 0.34
C ILE A 130 -15.78 35.55 -0.03
N THR A 131 -16.65 36.54 -0.24
CA THR A 131 -18.07 36.33 -0.56
C THR A 131 -18.40 36.61 -2.02
N ASP A 132 -17.53 37.32 -2.75
CA ASP A 132 -17.73 37.67 -4.17
C ASP A 132 -16.96 36.66 -5.04
N TYR A 133 -17.60 35.51 -5.31
CA TYR A 133 -17.11 34.45 -6.16
C TYR A 133 -18.26 33.83 -6.96
N ALA A 134 -17.94 33.21 -8.09
CA ALA A 134 -18.88 32.51 -8.95
C ALA A 134 -18.31 31.20 -9.49
N PHE A 135 -19.19 30.23 -9.75
CA PHE A 135 -18.88 29.01 -10.48
C PHE A 135 -19.63 29.01 -11.81
N ALA A 136 -18.87 29.18 -12.89
CA ALA A 136 -19.36 29.10 -14.28
C ALA A 136 -19.03 27.69 -14.84
N LEU A 137 -19.55 26.66 -14.18
CA LEU A 137 -19.27 25.26 -14.50
C LEU A 137 -20.30 24.74 -15.53
N LYS A 138 -19.81 24.10 -16.58
CA LYS A 138 -20.61 23.44 -17.62
C LYS A 138 -20.83 21.96 -17.31
N ASN A 139 -19.85 21.31 -16.69
CA ASN A 139 -19.87 19.92 -16.39
C ASN A 139 -20.27 19.65 -14.92
N GLU A 140 -20.83 18.48 -14.67
CA GLU A 140 -21.12 18.05 -13.30
C GLU A 140 -19.90 17.40 -12.69
N HIS A 141 -19.50 17.88 -11.49
CA HIS A 141 -18.41 17.31 -10.71
C HIS A 141 -18.96 16.35 -9.66
N ALA A 142 -18.38 15.15 -9.62
CA ALA A 142 -18.80 14.11 -8.68
C ALA A 142 -18.37 14.46 -7.25
N LYS A 143 -19.17 14.02 -6.26
CA LYS A 143 -18.78 14.10 -4.86
C LYS A 143 -17.52 13.26 -4.63
N ARG A 144 -16.55 13.83 -3.91
CA ARG A 144 -15.38 13.10 -3.42
C ARG A 144 -15.76 12.38 -2.12
N GLU A 145 -15.58 11.05 -2.09
CA GLU A 145 -15.82 10.25 -0.88
C GLU A 145 -14.92 10.74 0.26
N TYR A 146 -13.69 11.08 -0.08
CA TYR A 146 -12.66 11.52 0.86
C TYR A 146 -11.67 12.44 0.16
N CYS A 147 -11.41 13.60 0.73
CA CYS A 147 -10.50 14.60 0.19
C CYS A 147 -9.74 15.27 1.33
N VAL A 148 -8.45 15.11 1.37
CA VAL A 148 -7.61 15.60 2.46
C VAL A 148 -6.81 16.81 2.02
N GLN A 149 -6.92 17.89 2.76
CA GLN A 149 -5.91 18.93 2.82
C GLN A 149 -4.85 18.48 3.81
N TYR A 150 -3.59 18.35 3.37
CA TYR A 150 -2.52 17.83 4.22
C TYR A 150 -1.29 18.71 4.19
N ARG A 151 -1.04 19.46 5.27
CA ARG A 151 0.15 20.31 5.48
C ARG A 151 0.43 21.30 4.35
N GLU A 152 -0.60 21.76 3.66
CA GLU A 152 -0.53 22.69 2.54
C GLU A 152 -1.27 23.99 2.87
N THR A 153 -0.94 25.08 2.18
CA THR A 153 -1.71 26.32 2.32
C THR A 153 -3.11 26.13 1.74
N ASP A 154 -4.07 26.92 2.21
CA ASP A 154 -5.42 26.88 1.66
C ASP A 154 -5.42 27.26 0.16
N LEU A 155 -4.50 28.14 -0.27
CA LEU A 155 -4.34 28.52 -1.68
C LEU A 155 -3.82 27.36 -2.52
N ASP A 156 -2.79 26.66 -2.04
CA ASP A 156 -2.25 25.50 -2.75
C ASP A 156 -3.31 24.38 -2.88
N PHE A 157 -4.07 24.18 -1.80
CA PHE A 157 -5.18 23.23 -1.82
C PHE A 157 -6.27 23.62 -2.83
N VAL A 158 -6.68 24.88 -2.86
CA VAL A 158 -7.64 25.41 -3.87
C VAL A 158 -7.10 25.19 -5.28
N ASN A 159 -5.85 25.57 -5.54
CA ASN A 159 -5.23 25.50 -6.85
C ASN A 159 -5.13 24.05 -7.35
N ARG A 160 -4.65 23.12 -6.51
CA ARG A 160 -4.54 21.73 -6.93
C ARG A 160 -5.90 21.04 -7.08
N LEU A 161 -6.87 21.32 -6.16
CA LEU A 161 -8.21 20.73 -6.25
C LEU A 161 -8.93 21.20 -7.51
N ALA A 162 -8.87 22.49 -7.80
CA ALA A 162 -9.42 23.04 -9.03
C ALA A 162 -8.78 22.38 -10.29
N ALA A 163 -7.44 22.26 -10.31
CA ALA A 163 -6.75 21.67 -11.45
C ALA A 163 -7.02 20.16 -11.61
N GLU A 164 -7.10 19.38 -10.50
CA GLU A 164 -7.50 17.96 -10.52
C GLU A 164 -8.87 17.77 -11.16
N GLU A 165 -9.83 18.67 -10.86
CA GLU A 165 -11.18 18.68 -11.41
C GLU A 165 -11.27 19.34 -12.78
N GLY A 166 -10.14 19.85 -13.30
CA GLY A 166 -10.10 20.54 -14.59
C GLY A 166 -10.70 21.93 -14.56
N MET A 167 -10.87 22.52 -13.41
CA MET A 167 -11.30 23.92 -13.26
C MET A 167 -10.10 24.85 -13.42
N PHE A 168 -10.37 26.04 -13.92
CA PHE A 168 -9.47 27.18 -13.89
C PHE A 168 -10.22 28.40 -13.37
N TYR A 169 -9.52 29.41 -12.89
CA TYR A 169 -10.15 30.64 -12.43
C TYR A 169 -9.47 31.88 -12.98
N PHE A 170 -10.22 32.98 -12.95
CA PHE A 170 -9.79 34.30 -13.29
C PHE A 170 -10.52 35.35 -12.43
N HIS A 171 -10.12 36.63 -12.55
CA HIS A 171 -10.71 37.70 -11.78
C HIS A 171 -11.49 38.65 -12.69
N GLU A 172 -12.69 39.06 -12.24
CA GLU A 172 -13.47 40.12 -12.82
C GLU A 172 -13.46 41.32 -11.86
N PHE A 173 -13.56 42.50 -12.42
CA PHE A 173 -13.49 43.77 -11.66
C PHE A 173 -14.70 44.65 -11.89
N GLU A 174 -15.31 45.06 -10.80
CA GLU A 174 -16.38 46.06 -10.76
C GLU A 174 -15.97 47.22 -9.83
N ALA A 175 -16.74 48.29 -9.77
CA ALA A 175 -16.44 49.45 -8.89
C ALA A 175 -16.22 49.06 -7.43
N GLY A 176 -14.98 49.17 -6.96
CA GLY A 176 -14.58 48.88 -5.61
C GLY A 176 -14.59 47.40 -5.24
N LYS A 177 -14.73 46.48 -6.22
CA LYS A 177 -14.84 45.02 -6.01
C LYS A 177 -14.05 44.24 -7.02
N HIS A 178 -13.61 43.06 -6.60
CA HIS A 178 -13.15 42.02 -7.52
C HIS A 178 -13.86 40.71 -7.18
N ARG A 179 -14.16 39.94 -8.20
CA ARG A 179 -14.84 38.66 -8.14
C ARG A 179 -13.88 37.57 -8.68
N ILE A 180 -13.78 36.44 -7.99
CA ILE A 180 -13.14 35.26 -8.54
C ILE A 180 -14.18 34.39 -9.25
N VAL A 181 -13.91 33.99 -10.50
CA VAL A 181 -14.78 33.10 -11.30
C VAL A 181 -14.04 31.80 -11.56
N PHE A 182 -14.61 30.68 -11.10
CA PHE A 182 -14.16 29.33 -11.45
C PHE A 182 -14.92 28.81 -12.65
N ALA A 183 -14.22 28.29 -13.64
CA ALA A 183 -14.79 27.77 -14.89
C ALA A 183 -14.12 26.42 -15.25
N ASP A 184 -14.82 25.61 -16.03
CA ASP A 184 -14.33 24.29 -16.48
C ASP A 184 -14.40 24.10 -18.00
N ASP A 185 -14.86 25.12 -18.73
CA ASP A 185 -15.00 25.11 -20.19
C ASP A 185 -14.73 26.51 -20.77
N ALA A 186 -14.16 26.55 -22.00
CA ALA A 186 -13.90 27.81 -22.70
C ALA A 186 -15.15 28.66 -22.98
N ALA A 187 -16.34 28.05 -22.96
CA ALA A 187 -17.60 28.75 -23.13
C ALA A 187 -17.94 29.76 -22.01
N ALA A 188 -17.24 29.67 -20.86
CA ALA A 188 -17.36 30.63 -19.76
C ALA A 188 -16.62 31.96 -20.01
N LEU A 189 -15.76 32.02 -21.02
CA LEU A 189 -15.00 33.23 -21.35
C LEU A 189 -15.91 34.30 -21.93
N THR A 190 -15.72 35.55 -21.51
CA THR A 190 -16.44 36.69 -22.05
C THR A 190 -15.80 37.18 -23.38
N ALA A 191 -16.62 37.67 -24.28
CA ALA A 191 -16.12 38.30 -25.51
C ALA A 191 -15.48 39.65 -25.18
N GLY A 192 -14.22 39.83 -25.59
CA GLY A 192 -13.47 41.08 -25.46
C GLY A 192 -13.45 41.87 -26.78
N PRO A 193 -12.51 42.83 -26.89
CA PRO A 193 -12.46 43.74 -28.04
C PRO A 193 -11.98 43.04 -29.32
N GLU A 194 -12.35 43.62 -30.46
CA GLU A 194 -11.65 43.38 -31.71
C GLU A 194 -10.41 44.28 -31.79
N LEU A 195 -9.27 43.67 -32.12
CA LEU A 195 -7.96 44.34 -32.20
C LEU A 195 -7.33 44.10 -33.57
N PHE A 196 -7.04 45.17 -34.30
CA PHE A 196 -6.30 45.04 -35.56
C PHE A 196 -4.79 44.91 -35.33
N PHE A 197 -4.12 44.22 -36.24
CA PHE A 197 -2.68 44.12 -36.23
C PHE A 197 -2.00 45.31 -36.87
N ASN A 198 -1.12 46.00 -36.19
CA ASN A 198 -0.42 47.18 -36.74
C ASN A 198 1.07 47.21 -36.34
N LEU A 199 1.93 46.94 -37.30
CA LEU A 199 3.40 47.01 -37.19
C LEU A 199 3.96 48.44 -37.09
N SER A 200 3.28 49.43 -37.65
CA SER A 200 3.77 50.80 -37.74
C SER A 200 3.11 51.69 -36.68
N ASN A 201 3.90 52.21 -35.76
CA ASN A 201 3.49 53.21 -34.75
C ASN A 201 2.98 54.56 -35.37
N ARG A 202 2.66 54.64 -36.67
CA ARG A 202 2.42 55.88 -37.40
C ARG A 202 0.99 56.44 -37.38
N SER A 203 0.05 55.73 -36.79
CA SER A 203 -1.33 56.23 -36.69
C SER A 203 -1.82 56.12 -35.26
N LEU A 204 -1.57 57.18 -34.45
CA LEU A 204 -2.13 57.37 -33.09
C LEU A 204 -3.64 57.57 -33.09
N GLU A 205 -4.29 57.69 -34.27
CA GLU A 205 -5.72 57.98 -34.41
C GLU A 205 -6.63 56.75 -34.52
N GLN A 206 -6.11 55.52 -34.50
CA GLN A 206 -6.90 54.33 -34.82
C GLN A 206 -7.33 53.46 -33.60
N GLY A 207 -7.16 53.91 -32.38
CA GLY A 207 -7.58 53.17 -31.20
C GLY A 207 -6.58 52.02 -30.79
N PRO A 208 -7.02 51.06 -29.95
CA PRO A 208 -6.17 50.01 -29.47
C PRO A 208 -5.81 48.98 -30.53
N TYR A 209 -4.57 48.49 -30.57
CA TYR A 209 -4.04 47.58 -31.56
C TYR A 209 -3.00 46.59 -31.00
N VAL A 210 -2.80 45.46 -31.73
CA VAL A 210 -1.73 44.52 -31.50
C VAL A 210 -0.53 44.87 -32.39
N ARG A 211 0.65 45.15 -31.80
CA ARG A 211 1.85 45.55 -32.54
C ARG A 211 2.79 44.41 -32.85
N GLN A 212 2.76 43.32 -32.09
CA GLN A 212 3.56 42.13 -32.26
C GLN A 212 2.68 40.89 -31.96
N PHE A 213 2.82 39.85 -32.77
CA PHE A 213 2.17 38.58 -32.55
C PHE A 213 3.10 37.45 -33.01
N HIS A 214 3.61 36.67 -32.02
CA HIS A 214 4.48 35.53 -32.27
C HIS A 214 3.65 34.28 -32.10
N TYR A 215 3.41 33.55 -33.18
CA TYR A 215 2.69 32.30 -33.19
C TYR A 215 3.64 31.13 -33.01
N ARG A 216 3.24 30.15 -32.24
CA ARG A 216 4.04 28.97 -31.95
C ARG A 216 3.16 27.72 -31.91
N GLU A 217 3.62 26.64 -32.51
CA GLU A 217 3.15 25.30 -32.29
C GLU A 217 4.24 24.47 -31.64
N ALA A 218 3.83 23.56 -30.71
CA ALA A 218 4.79 22.76 -29.95
C ALA A 218 4.31 21.30 -29.88
N VAL A 219 5.23 20.38 -30.03
CA VAL A 219 4.99 18.95 -29.83
C VAL A 219 4.66 18.72 -28.36
N ARG A 220 3.53 18.03 -28.13
CA ARG A 220 2.99 17.68 -26.81
C ARG A 220 2.50 16.23 -26.82
N PRO A 221 2.25 15.62 -25.66
CA PRO A 221 1.68 14.26 -25.61
C PRO A 221 0.48 14.13 -26.55
N SER A 222 0.46 13.03 -27.32
CA SER A 222 -0.61 12.75 -28.28
C SER A 222 -1.88 12.21 -27.62
N ASP A 223 -1.71 11.47 -26.56
CA ASP A 223 -2.78 10.85 -25.81
C ASP A 223 -2.45 10.70 -24.33
N VAL A 224 -3.49 10.56 -23.54
CA VAL A 224 -3.41 10.28 -22.09
C VAL A 224 -4.20 9.01 -21.80
N GLU A 225 -3.59 8.10 -21.08
CA GLU A 225 -4.28 6.95 -20.50
C GLU A 225 -4.08 6.97 -18.99
N LEU A 226 -5.19 7.07 -18.25
CA LEU A 226 -5.21 6.97 -16.79
C LEU A 226 -5.81 5.66 -16.36
N LYS A 227 -5.19 4.97 -15.41
CA LYS A 227 -5.69 3.73 -14.83
C LYS A 227 -5.81 3.87 -13.33
N ASP A 228 -6.83 3.24 -12.74
CA ASP A 228 -6.99 3.17 -11.28
C ASP A 228 -7.41 1.77 -10.84
N TYR A 229 -7.52 1.57 -9.53
CA TYR A 229 -7.93 0.33 -8.89
C TYR A 229 -9.00 0.60 -7.86
N SER A 230 -10.05 -0.24 -7.85
CA SER A 230 -11.05 -0.26 -6.80
C SER A 230 -11.12 -1.66 -6.17
N PHE A 231 -10.97 -1.75 -4.85
CA PHE A 231 -11.13 -3.03 -4.16
C PHE A 231 -12.58 -3.53 -4.19
N LYS A 232 -13.56 -2.66 -4.42
CA LYS A 232 -14.98 -3.03 -4.56
C LYS A 232 -15.24 -3.77 -5.87
N THR A 233 -14.40 -3.53 -6.87
CA THR A 233 -14.48 -4.16 -8.20
C THR A 233 -13.08 -4.55 -8.67
N PRO A 234 -12.39 -5.49 -7.96
CA PRO A 234 -10.97 -5.75 -8.16
C PRO A 234 -10.61 -6.29 -9.55
N ALA A 235 -11.56 -6.93 -10.22
CA ALA A 235 -11.38 -7.47 -11.57
C ALA A 235 -11.70 -6.45 -12.67
N TYR A 236 -12.21 -5.26 -12.34
CA TYR A 236 -12.55 -4.24 -13.31
C TYR A 236 -11.35 -3.35 -13.63
N GLY A 237 -11.02 -3.26 -14.92
CA GLY A 237 -9.95 -2.41 -15.39
C GLY A 237 -10.40 -0.96 -15.53
N LEU A 238 -10.34 -0.19 -14.45
CA LEU A 238 -10.59 1.25 -14.46
C LEU A 238 -9.51 1.98 -15.30
N SER A 239 -9.61 1.91 -16.65
CA SER A 239 -8.68 2.56 -17.59
C SER A 239 -9.44 3.42 -18.58
N HIS A 240 -9.04 4.68 -18.70
CA HIS A 240 -9.62 5.64 -19.62
C HIS A 240 -8.55 6.33 -20.43
N LYS A 241 -8.73 6.31 -21.76
CA LYS A 241 -7.83 6.92 -22.73
C LYS A 241 -8.52 8.07 -23.47
N LYS A 242 -7.78 9.16 -23.67
CA LYS A 242 -8.15 10.28 -24.53
C LYS A 242 -7.02 10.59 -25.49
N VAL A 243 -7.40 10.87 -26.74
CA VAL A 243 -6.47 11.23 -27.81
C VAL A 243 -6.68 12.70 -28.16
N GLY A 244 -5.59 13.42 -28.33
CA GLY A 244 -5.61 14.84 -28.69
C GLY A 244 -6.14 15.06 -30.10
N ALA A 245 -6.81 16.20 -30.28
CA ALA A 245 -7.13 16.70 -31.61
C ALA A 245 -5.90 17.40 -32.25
N GLU A 246 -5.93 17.58 -33.56
CA GLU A 246 -4.92 18.35 -34.32
C GLU A 246 -3.48 17.83 -34.08
N LEU A 247 -3.22 16.55 -34.41
CA LEU A 247 -1.90 15.92 -34.30
C LEU A 247 -1.07 16.04 -35.60
N ASN A 248 -1.39 16.99 -36.47
CA ASN A 248 -0.90 17.04 -37.85
C ASN A 248 0.61 17.21 -38.00
N HIS A 249 1.28 17.77 -36.96
CA HIS A 249 2.72 18.09 -37.01
C HIS A 249 3.55 17.24 -36.03
N GLN A 250 2.98 16.17 -35.51
CA GLN A 250 3.66 15.31 -34.54
C GLN A 250 3.28 13.85 -34.72
N ARG A 251 4.06 12.97 -34.11
CA ARG A 251 3.72 11.53 -34.01
C ARG A 251 2.52 11.33 -33.07
N ASP A 252 1.75 10.31 -33.33
CA ASP A 252 0.61 9.85 -32.53
C ASP A 252 0.99 8.88 -31.40
N THR A 253 2.28 8.64 -31.21
CA THR A 253 2.84 7.66 -30.26
C THR A 253 3.36 8.26 -28.96
N TYR A 254 3.18 9.58 -28.73
CA TYR A 254 3.61 10.25 -27.51
C TYR A 254 2.58 10.11 -26.40
N GLN A 255 2.42 8.89 -25.89
CA GLN A 255 1.47 8.57 -24.83
C GLN A 255 1.96 9.04 -23.47
N HIS A 256 1.03 9.64 -22.69
CA HIS A 256 1.17 9.86 -21.26
C HIS A 256 0.31 8.83 -20.51
N PHE A 257 0.94 7.88 -19.82
CA PHE A 257 0.28 6.91 -18.96
C PHE A 257 0.53 7.25 -17.50
N ASP A 258 -0.51 7.19 -16.66
CA ASP A 258 -0.37 7.41 -15.22
C ASP A 258 -1.23 6.43 -14.41
N PHE A 259 -0.71 6.01 -13.26
CA PHE A 259 -1.36 5.21 -12.23
C PHE A 259 -0.83 5.63 -10.84
N PRO A 260 -1.70 5.88 -9.86
CA PRO A 260 -3.17 5.84 -9.91
C PRO A 260 -3.78 7.08 -10.59
N GLY A 261 -4.88 6.85 -11.31
CA GLY A 261 -5.63 7.93 -11.98
C GLY A 261 -6.46 8.79 -11.03
N ARG A 262 -6.59 8.39 -9.77
CA ARG A 262 -7.30 9.09 -8.66
C ARG A 262 -8.80 9.22 -8.88
N TYR A 263 -9.42 8.21 -9.47
CA TYR A 263 -10.87 8.12 -9.65
C TYR A 263 -11.36 6.71 -9.31
N LYS A 264 -12.64 6.57 -8.96
CA LYS A 264 -13.25 5.28 -8.62
C LYS A 264 -14.47 4.94 -9.51
N GLN A 265 -14.83 5.85 -10.41
CA GLN A 265 -15.96 5.72 -11.31
C GLN A 265 -15.56 6.10 -12.74
N ASP A 266 -16.16 5.44 -13.73
CA ASP A 266 -15.88 5.67 -15.16
C ASP A 266 -16.13 7.11 -15.61
N GLY A 267 -17.19 7.76 -15.09
CA GLY A 267 -17.52 9.15 -15.40
C GLY A 267 -16.34 10.09 -15.06
N SER A 268 -15.87 10.02 -13.81
CA SER A 268 -14.73 10.81 -13.35
C SER A 268 -13.44 10.43 -14.10
N GLY A 269 -13.22 9.13 -14.37
CA GLY A 269 -12.02 8.67 -15.09
C GLY A 269 -11.96 9.22 -16.52
N LYS A 270 -13.09 9.27 -17.22
CA LYS A 270 -13.19 9.87 -18.56
C LYS A 270 -12.91 11.37 -18.52
N ALA A 271 -13.46 12.08 -17.53
CA ALA A 271 -13.24 13.51 -17.34
C ALA A 271 -11.77 13.80 -17.01
N PHE A 272 -11.19 13.09 -16.04
CA PHE A 272 -9.80 13.28 -15.62
C PHE A 272 -8.78 12.98 -16.72
N ALA A 273 -9.04 11.97 -17.56
CA ALA A 273 -8.20 11.72 -18.72
C ALA A 273 -8.27 12.88 -19.75
N GLN A 274 -9.45 13.50 -19.93
CA GLN A 274 -9.60 14.70 -20.76
C GLN A 274 -8.90 15.89 -20.12
N HIS A 275 -9.11 16.17 -18.82
CA HIS A 275 -8.50 17.28 -18.11
C HIS A 275 -6.96 17.18 -18.14
N ARG A 276 -6.42 15.99 -17.94
CA ARG A 276 -4.96 15.76 -18.03
C ARG A 276 -4.44 16.02 -19.43
N LEU A 277 -5.15 15.57 -20.47
CA LEU A 277 -4.77 15.80 -21.86
C LEU A 277 -4.79 17.30 -22.19
N ASP A 278 -5.86 18.01 -21.82
CA ASP A 278 -6.00 19.46 -22.04
C ASP A 278 -4.86 20.22 -21.35
N ALA A 279 -4.56 19.88 -20.10
CA ALA A 279 -3.48 20.49 -19.34
C ALA A 279 -2.09 20.24 -19.94
N LEU A 280 -1.81 19.02 -20.45
CA LEU A 280 -0.55 18.68 -21.09
C LEU A 280 -0.40 19.33 -22.48
N ARG A 281 -1.48 19.75 -23.10
CA ARG A 281 -1.54 20.36 -24.41
C ARG A 281 -1.97 21.84 -24.39
N ASN A 282 -2.08 22.43 -23.20
CA ASN A 282 -2.57 23.80 -23.02
C ASN A 282 -1.79 24.87 -23.75
N ASP A 283 -0.55 24.59 -24.19
CA ASP A 283 0.35 25.44 -24.95
C ASP A 283 0.82 24.79 -26.26
N ALA A 284 0.12 23.75 -26.73
CA ALA A 284 0.46 23.09 -28.00
C ALA A 284 0.33 24.07 -29.19
N VAL A 285 -0.68 24.94 -29.13
CA VAL A 285 -0.87 26.06 -30.08
C VAL A 285 -1.01 27.33 -29.26
N ALA A 286 -0.02 28.19 -29.29
CA ALA A 286 0.03 29.40 -28.47
C ALA A 286 0.59 30.60 -29.23
N GLY A 287 0.30 31.79 -28.73
CA GLY A 287 0.87 33.03 -29.20
C GLY A 287 1.41 33.90 -28.05
N GLN A 288 2.33 34.77 -28.41
CA GLN A 288 2.78 35.87 -27.53
C GLN A 288 2.58 37.17 -28.30
N ALA A 289 2.00 38.15 -27.65
CA ALA A 289 1.62 39.38 -28.30
C ALA A 289 1.91 40.60 -27.43
N LYS A 290 2.00 41.77 -28.07
CA LYS A 290 2.14 43.07 -27.42
C LYS A 290 1.08 44.03 -27.95
N SER A 291 0.47 44.78 -27.03
CA SER A 291 -0.54 45.77 -27.41
C SER A 291 -0.51 47.03 -26.54
N ASN A 292 -1.33 47.99 -26.92
CA ASN A 292 -1.63 49.20 -26.12
C ASN A 292 -3.07 49.16 -25.53
N CYS A 293 -3.79 48.04 -25.66
CA CYS A 293 -5.15 47.92 -25.18
C CYS A 293 -5.18 47.59 -23.69
N ALA A 294 -5.61 48.53 -22.86
CA ALA A 294 -5.66 48.33 -21.41
C ALA A 294 -6.81 47.40 -20.97
N ALA A 295 -7.85 47.26 -21.79
CA ALA A 295 -9.04 46.47 -21.47
C ALA A 295 -8.81 44.95 -21.50
N LEU A 296 -7.69 44.45 -22.04
CA LEU A 296 -7.38 43.02 -22.10
C LEU A 296 -7.17 42.42 -20.71
N GLN A 297 -7.73 41.25 -20.46
CA GLN A 297 -7.59 40.53 -19.18
C GLN A 297 -7.79 39.01 -19.34
N PRO A 298 -7.25 38.20 -18.48
CA PRO A 298 -7.56 36.76 -18.41
C PRO A 298 -9.06 36.55 -18.19
N GLY A 299 -9.60 35.46 -18.74
CA GLY A 299 -11.05 35.19 -18.69
C GLY A 299 -11.82 35.83 -19.85
N GLN A 300 -11.11 36.51 -20.73
CA GLN A 300 -11.68 37.09 -21.96
C GLN A 300 -11.01 36.52 -23.22
N SER A 301 -11.79 36.51 -24.33
CA SER A 301 -11.26 36.35 -25.67
C SER A 301 -11.17 37.72 -26.35
N PHE A 302 -10.35 37.82 -27.40
CA PHE A 302 -10.35 38.95 -28.32
C PHE A 302 -10.24 38.47 -29.76
N SER A 303 -10.77 39.22 -30.71
CA SER A 303 -10.64 38.90 -32.12
C SER A 303 -9.45 39.65 -32.74
N LEU A 304 -8.49 38.92 -33.29
CA LEU A 304 -7.35 39.51 -34.01
C LEU A 304 -7.78 39.68 -35.49
N THR A 305 -7.57 40.87 -36.04
CA THR A 305 -7.87 41.20 -37.42
C THR A 305 -6.66 41.84 -38.11
N GLU A 306 -6.70 41.92 -39.46
CA GLU A 306 -5.67 42.55 -40.31
C GLU A 306 -4.23 41.99 -40.19
N HIS A 307 -4.07 40.80 -39.59
CA HIS A 307 -2.76 40.15 -39.60
C HIS A 307 -2.44 39.62 -41.01
N PRO A 308 -1.17 39.85 -41.52
CA PRO A 308 -0.80 39.40 -42.89
C PRO A 308 -0.97 37.89 -43.11
N ASN A 309 -0.78 37.06 -42.08
CA ASN A 309 -1.16 35.68 -42.13
C ASN A 309 -2.63 35.55 -41.74
N GLY A 310 -3.48 35.32 -42.76
CA GLY A 310 -4.92 35.23 -42.56
C GLY A 310 -5.40 34.13 -41.61
N SER A 311 -4.61 33.07 -41.39
CA SER A 311 -4.95 32.00 -40.45
C SER A 311 -4.88 32.43 -38.98
N LEU A 312 -4.22 33.56 -38.70
CA LEU A 312 -4.11 34.13 -37.35
C LEU A 312 -5.25 35.13 -37.05
N ASN A 313 -5.99 35.54 -38.04
CA ASN A 313 -7.17 36.40 -37.89
C ASN A 313 -8.34 35.57 -37.37
N THR A 314 -8.37 35.34 -36.08
CA THR A 314 -9.33 34.50 -35.36
C THR A 314 -9.44 34.97 -33.92
N ASP A 315 -10.31 34.30 -33.14
CA ASP A 315 -10.48 34.58 -31.70
C ASP A 315 -9.41 33.88 -30.88
N TRP A 316 -8.80 34.65 -29.99
CA TRP A 316 -7.77 34.22 -29.06
C TRP A 316 -8.21 34.50 -27.63
N GLN A 317 -7.94 33.59 -26.69
CA GLN A 317 -8.12 33.83 -25.27
C GLN A 317 -6.80 34.19 -24.60
N ILE A 318 -6.88 35.09 -23.61
CA ILE A 318 -5.74 35.54 -22.84
C ILE A 318 -5.50 34.58 -21.67
N VAL A 319 -4.31 33.96 -21.67
CA VAL A 319 -3.90 33.05 -20.60
C VAL A 319 -3.14 33.78 -19.50
N ARG A 320 -2.27 34.71 -19.91
CA ARG A 320 -1.44 35.53 -19.03
C ARG A 320 -1.21 36.88 -19.70
N ILE A 321 -1.17 37.93 -18.90
CA ILE A 321 -0.89 39.27 -19.36
C ILE A 321 -0.11 40.08 -18.32
N GLN A 322 0.84 40.85 -18.79
CA GLN A 322 1.61 41.81 -17.99
C GLN A 322 1.36 43.20 -18.55
N HIS A 323 0.80 44.09 -17.74
CA HIS A 323 0.57 45.48 -18.03
C HIS A 323 1.63 46.32 -17.38
N THR A 324 2.11 47.33 -18.07
CA THR A 324 3.04 48.32 -17.55
C THR A 324 2.58 49.72 -17.90
N GLY A 325 2.52 50.58 -16.92
CA GLY A 325 2.14 51.98 -17.08
C GLY A 325 3.17 52.89 -16.38
N LEU A 326 3.64 53.95 -17.06
CA LEU A 326 4.57 54.93 -16.55
C LEU A 326 3.96 56.33 -16.70
N GLN A 327 3.87 57.08 -15.60
CA GLN A 327 3.35 58.44 -15.52
C GLN A 327 4.42 59.40 -14.94
N PRO A 328 5.40 59.85 -15.74
CA PRO A 328 6.55 60.61 -15.26
C PRO A 328 6.17 61.92 -14.59
N GLN A 329 5.03 62.50 -14.99
CA GLN A 329 4.52 63.76 -14.43
C GLN A 329 4.21 63.67 -12.91
N ALA A 330 4.02 62.47 -12.37
CA ALA A 330 3.89 62.28 -10.92
C ALA A 330 5.16 62.67 -10.16
N LEU A 331 6.31 62.71 -10.87
CA LEU A 331 7.64 63.01 -10.34
C LEU A 331 8.27 64.25 -11.00
N GLU A 332 7.42 65.17 -11.50
CA GLU A 332 7.89 66.36 -12.23
C GLU A 332 8.94 67.19 -11.43
N GLU A 333 8.77 67.28 -10.09
CA GLU A 333 9.66 67.99 -9.19
C GLU A 333 11.06 67.32 -9.06
N GLU A 334 11.19 66.05 -9.42
CA GLU A 334 12.45 65.33 -9.41
C GLU A 334 13.02 65.16 -10.82
N GLY A 335 12.52 65.96 -11.77
CA GLY A 335 12.97 65.92 -13.17
C GLY A 335 12.24 64.88 -14.02
N GLY A 336 11.14 64.28 -13.51
CA GLY A 336 10.29 63.41 -14.29
C GLY A 336 9.63 64.17 -15.45
N SER A 337 10.04 63.87 -16.67
CA SER A 337 9.52 64.48 -17.88
C SER A 337 9.19 63.43 -18.93
N GLY A 338 8.21 63.73 -19.77
CA GLY A 338 7.81 62.84 -20.84
C GLY A 338 6.30 62.52 -20.80
N PRO A 339 5.79 61.89 -21.83
CA PRO A 339 4.38 61.48 -21.89
C PRO A 339 4.06 60.31 -20.96
N THR A 340 2.83 60.23 -20.49
CA THR A 340 2.30 58.98 -19.87
C THR A 340 2.25 57.92 -20.95
N VAL A 341 2.77 56.72 -20.63
CA VAL A 341 2.81 55.58 -21.55
C VAL A 341 2.23 54.35 -20.93
N TYR A 342 1.61 53.51 -21.76
CA TYR A 342 1.08 52.22 -21.38
C TYR A 342 1.36 51.22 -22.47
N HIS A 343 1.70 49.98 -22.03
CA HIS A 343 1.81 48.82 -22.92
C HIS A 343 1.54 47.53 -22.13
N ASN A 344 1.25 46.47 -22.85
CA ASN A 344 1.16 45.15 -22.27
C ASN A 344 1.83 44.09 -23.18
N GLU A 345 2.17 42.98 -22.51
CA GLU A 345 2.66 41.77 -23.15
C GLU A 345 1.83 40.60 -22.66
N PHE A 346 1.35 39.75 -23.57
CA PHE A 346 0.41 38.72 -23.20
C PHE A 346 0.62 37.40 -23.97
N GLY A 347 0.31 36.29 -23.29
CA GLY A 347 0.24 34.96 -23.87
C GLY A 347 -1.19 34.55 -24.16
N VAL A 348 -1.38 33.90 -25.31
CA VAL A 348 -2.69 33.51 -25.79
C VAL A 348 -2.70 32.07 -26.29
N VAL A 349 -3.89 31.47 -26.27
CA VAL A 349 -4.22 30.24 -26.99
C VAL A 349 -5.51 30.47 -27.79
N LYS A 350 -5.88 29.59 -28.73
CA LYS A 350 -7.13 29.71 -29.45
C LYS A 350 -8.32 29.82 -28.50
N ALA A 351 -9.27 30.68 -28.74
CA ALA A 351 -10.46 30.85 -27.88
C ALA A 351 -11.27 29.58 -27.69
N SER A 352 -11.23 28.66 -28.66
CA SER A 352 -11.91 27.35 -28.58
C SER A 352 -11.19 26.32 -27.67
N THR A 353 -9.97 26.62 -27.24
CA THR A 353 -9.20 25.71 -26.37
C THR A 353 -9.65 25.85 -24.91
N THR A 354 -10.13 24.80 -24.30
CA THR A 354 -10.31 24.82 -22.83
C THR A 354 -8.93 24.71 -22.18
N TRP A 355 -8.41 25.87 -21.74
CA TRP A 355 -7.12 25.92 -21.06
C TRP A 355 -7.26 25.35 -19.65
N ARG A 356 -6.28 24.56 -19.23
CA ARG A 356 -6.20 24.00 -17.86
C ARG A 356 -4.79 24.12 -17.32
N ALA A 357 -4.67 24.37 -16.03
CA ALA A 357 -3.37 24.41 -15.36
C ALA A 357 -2.73 23.02 -15.37
N ARG A 358 -1.42 22.96 -15.65
CA ARG A 358 -0.67 21.71 -15.63
C ARG A 358 -0.31 21.36 -14.18
N ILE A 359 -0.74 20.19 -13.71
CA ILE A 359 -0.37 19.71 -12.37
C ILE A 359 1.17 19.63 -12.26
N GLY A 360 1.72 20.19 -11.20
CA GLY A 360 3.14 20.39 -10.96
C GLY A 360 3.67 21.73 -11.44
N SER A 361 2.83 22.63 -11.96
CA SER A 361 3.17 24.03 -12.19
C SER A 361 2.87 24.89 -10.94
N PRO A 362 3.37 26.14 -10.89
CA PRO A 362 3.01 27.06 -9.81
C PRO A 362 1.50 27.33 -9.68
N GLU A 363 0.78 27.26 -10.80
CA GLU A 363 -0.68 27.44 -10.86
C GLU A 363 -1.47 26.21 -10.41
N ALA A 364 -0.81 25.04 -10.30
CA ALA A 364 -1.42 23.78 -9.87
C ALA A 364 -0.37 22.88 -9.21
N PRO A 365 -0.03 23.12 -7.95
CA PRO A 365 1.00 22.35 -7.26
C PRO A 365 0.64 20.86 -7.17
N HIS A 366 1.65 20.02 -7.03
CA HIS A 366 1.44 18.61 -6.73
C HIS A 366 0.80 18.45 -5.35
N LYS A 367 -0.09 17.47 -5.23
CA LYS A 367 -0.59 17.02 -3.93
C LYS A 367 0.57 16.56 -3.07
N LEU A 368 0.63 17.04 -1.84
CA LEU A 368 1.65 16.61 -0.88
C LEU A 368 1.43 15.14 -0.53
N MET A 369 2.51 14.37 -0.62
CA MET A 369 2.52 12.97 -0.26
C MET A 369 2.77 12.81 1.24
N VAL A 370 2.16 11.80 1.84
CA VAL A 370 2.44 11.38 3.21
C VAL A 370 3.67 10.47 3.19
N ASP A 371 4.73 10.94 3.79
CA ASP A 371 5.99 10.21 3.91
C ASP A 371 5.98 9.32 5.15
N GLY A 372 5.77 8.02 4.94
CA GLY A 372 5.74 7.01 5.98
C GLY A 372 4.38 6.79 6.68
N PRO A 373 4.31 5.81 7.59
CA PRO A 373 3.10 5.48 8.33
C PRO A 373 2.81 6.50 9.43
N GLN A 374 1.53 6.60 9.78
CA GLN A 374 1.04 7.47 10.85
C GLN A 374 0.24 6.67 11.89
N ILE A 375 0.08 7.25 13.07
CA ILE A 375 -0.80 6.73 14.11
C ILE A 375 -2.18 7.36 13.97
N ALA A 376 -3.23 6.55 14.15
CA ALA A 376 -4.60 7.01 14.28
C ALA A 376 -5.36 6.19 15.33
N MET A 377 -6.44 6.74 15.83
CA MET A 377 -7.33 6.09 16.77
C MET A 377 -8.55 5.55 16.05
N VAL A 378 -8.95 4.32 16.33
CA VAL A 378 -10.21 3.76 15.83
C VAL A 378 -11.38 4.41 16.56
N VAL A 379 -12.36 4.87 15.82
CA VAL A 379 -13.54 5.59 16.33
C VAL A 379 -14.83 5.02 15.77
N GLY A 380 -15.95 5.38 16.37
CA GLY A 380 -17.28 4.93 15.96
C GLY A 380 -18.38 5.65 16.73
N PRO A 381 -19.63 5.20 16.62
CA PRO A 381 -20.77 5.73 17.37
C PRO A 381 -20.61 5.55 18.87
N ASP A 382 -21.24 6.41 19.63
CA ASP A 382 -21.26 6.31 21.09
C ASP A 382 -21.93 5.00 21.55
N GLY A 383 -21.29 4.31 22.47
CA GLY A 383 -21.79 3.07 23.07
C GLY A 383 -21.46 1.80 22.27
N GLU A 384 -20.81 1.91 21.11
CA GLU A 384 -20.27 0.78 20.38
C GLU A 384 -18.83 0.46 20.78
N GLU A 385 -18.48 -0.83 20.78
CA GLU A 385 -17.10 -1.29 21.00
C GLU A 385 -16.43 -1.69 19.70
N ILE A 386 -17.20 -2.22 18.73
CA ILE A 386 -16.71 -2.70 17.44
C ILE A 386 -17.58 -2.09 16.34
N TYR A 387 -16.99 -1.22 15.52
CA TYR A 387 -17.69 -0.57 14.41
C TYR A 387 -16.97 -0.82 13.09
N CYS A 388 -17.57 -1.66 12.25
CA CYS A 388 -17.04 -2.02 10.95
C CYS A 388 -18.14 -2.21 9.92
N ASP A 389 -17.78 -2.18 8.63
CA ASP A 389 -18.68 -2.51 7.55
C ASP A 389 -18.52 -3.97 7.07
N GLU A 390 -19.23 -4.34 5.99
CA GLU A 390 -19.21 -5.67 5.38
C GLU A 390 -17.84 -6.11 4.83
N HIS A 391 -16.88 -5.18 4.72
CA HIS A 391 -15.51 -5.45 4.30
C HIS A 391 -14.52 -5.44 5.47
N GLY A 392 -14.99 -5.32 6.71
CA GLY A 392 -14.15 -5.19 7.90
C GLY A 392 -13.34 -3.91 7.94
N ARG A 393 -13.82 -2.84 7.29
CA ARG A 393 -13.24 -1.49 7.35
C ARG A 393 -13.64 -0.80 8.64
N VAL A 394 -12.80 0.12 9.10
CA VAL A 394 -13.02 0.89 10.35
C VAL A 394 -12.96 2.41 10.08
N LYS A 395 -13.44 3.18 11.04
CA LYS A 395 -13.35 4.64 11.05
C LYS A 395 -12.20 5.07 11.93
N LEU A 396 -11.52 6.15 11.52
CA LEU A 396 -10.31 6.62 12.18
C LEU A 396 -10.38 8.11 12.53
N GLN A 397 -9.76 8.48 13.63
CA GLN A 397 -9.42 9.86 13.98
C GLN A 397 -7.90 10.02 13.89
N PHE A 398 -7.45 10.90 12.99
CA PHE A 398 -6.04 11.27 12.91
C PHE A 398 -5.70 12.39 13.89
N PRO A 399 -4.53 12.36 14.56
CA PRO A 399 -4.13 13.41 15.51
C PRO A 399 -4.00 14.81 14.89
N TRP A 400 -3.72 14.88 13.60
CA TRP A 400 -3.59 16.15 12.87
C TRP A 400 -4.93 16.72 12.38
N ASP A 401 -5.99 15.92 12.35
CA ASP A 401 -7.30 16.39 11.93
C ASP A 401 -7.95 17.20 13.05
N ARG A 402 -7.90 18.52 12.91
CA ARG A 402 -8.39 19.50 13.89
C ARG A 402 -9.91 19.58 13.97
N TYR A 403 -10.60 19.11 12.97
CA TYR A 403 -12.05 19.28 12.81
C TYR A 403 -12.81 17.96 13.01
N GLY A 404 -12.10 16.86 13.16
CA GLY A 404 -12.69 15.55 13.44
C GLY A 404 -13.33 15.49 14.82
N SER A 405 -14.53 14.92 14.90
CA SER A 405 -15.33 14.83 16.13
C SER A 405 -15.07 13.56 16.94
N SER A 406 -14.08 12.74 16.56
CA SER A 406 -13.73 11.46 17.17
C SER A 406 -14.92 10.46 17.24
N ASN A 407 -15.71 10.41 16.19
CA ASN A 407 -16.89 9.56 16.04
C ASN A 407 -16.92 8.89 14.66
N ASP A 408 -18.04 8.30 14.28
CA ASP A 408 -18.26 7.63 13.00
C ASP A 408 -18.19 8.56 11.77
N GLN A 409 -18.14 9.89 11.97
CA GLN A 409 -18.00 10.89 10.92
C GLN A 409 -16.55 11.37 10.72
N SER A 410 -15.60 10.92 11.55
CA SER A 410 -14.23 11.43 11.53
C SER A 410 -13.43 11.09 10.27
N SER A 411 -13.71 9.94 9.64
CA SER A 411 -13.03 9.54 8.39
C SER A 411 -13.94 8.80 7.43
N CYS A 412 -13.45 8.51 6.23
CA CYS A 412 -14.01 7.46 5.38
C CYS A 412 -13.87 6.08 6.03
N TRP A 413 -14.48 5.07 5.44
CA TRP A 413 -14.21 3.68 5.78
C TRP A 413 -12.80 3.28 5.33
N VAL A 414 -11.93 2.94 6.27
CA VAL A 414 -10.53 2.60 6.03
C VAL A 414 -10.33 1.09 6.11
N ARG A 415 -9.74 0.51 5.06
CA ARG A 415 -9.43 -0.94 5.01
C ARG A 415 -8.42 -1.32 6.07
N VAL A 416 -8.57 -2.55 6.60
CA VAL A 416 -7.63 -3.12 7.58
C VAL A 416 -6.87 -4.27 6.94
N SER A 417 -5.55 -4.21 6.94
CA SER A 417 -4.70 -5.33 6.57
C SER A 417 -4.82 -6.44 7.62
N GLN A 418 -5.07 -7.66 7.16
CA GLN A 418 -5.12 -8.86 8.00
C GLN A 418 -3.88 -9.71 7.75
N GLY A 419 -3.47 -10.50 8.73
CA GLY A 419 -2.29 -11.38 8.60
C GLY A 419 -2.43 -12.42 7.48
N TRP A 420 -3.67 -12.78 7.11
CA TRP A 420 -4.00 -13.66 6.00
C TRP A 420 -5.41 -13.34 5.51
N ALA A 421 -5.59 -13.13 4.19
CA ALA A 421 -6.86 -12.73 3.59
C ALA A 421 -7.07 -13.46 2.26
N GLY A 422 -7.80 -14.56 2.28
CA GLY A 422 -8.21 -15.32 1.10
C GLY A 422 -9.71 -15.23 0.85
N GLY A 423 -10.19 -15.90 -0.19
CA GLY A 423 -11.63 -16.01 -0.48
C GLY A 423 -12.33 -16.89 0.55
N GLN A 424 -12.93 -16.28 1.57
CA GLN A 424 -13.63 -16.93 2.70
C GLN A 424 -12.73 -17.75 3.65
N TYR A 425 -11.42 -17.51 3.65
CA TYR A 425 -10.50 -18.09 4.61
C TYR A 425 -9.39 -17.11 4.96
N GLY A 426 -8.81 -17.26 6.12
CA GLY A 426 -7.73 -16.41 6.60
C GLY A 426 -7.87 -16.06 8.07
N MET A 427 -7.17 -15.00 8.48
CA MET A 427 -7.22 -14.44 9.83
C MET A 427 -8.06 -13.17 9.79
N MET A 428 -9.03 -13.05 10.68
CA MET A 428 -9.85 -11.85 10.82
C MET A 428 -9.83 -11.37 12.27
N ALA A 429 -9.32 -10.15 12.47
CA ALA A 429 -9.35 -9.47 13.76
C ALA A 429 -9.64 -7.98 13.53
N ILE A 430 -10.86 -7.56 13.84
CA ILE A 430 -11.28 -6.18 13.63
C ILE A 430 -10.73 -5.31 14.77
N PRO A 431 -10.04 -4.17 14.48
CA PRO A 431 -9.67 -3.20 15.50
C PRO A 431 -10.93 -2.63 16.17
N ARG A 432 -10.91 -2.53 17.50
CA ARG A 432 -12.02 -1.98 18.29
C ARG A 432 -11.87 -0.46 18.44
N ILE A 433 -12.97 0.22 18.74
CA ILE A 433 -12.97 1.64 19.11
C ILE A 433 -12.02 1.85 20.28
N GLY A 434 -11.18 2.89 20.19
CA GLY A 434 -10.12 3.18 21.17
C GLY A 434 -8.80 2.45 20.93
N HIS A 435 -8.71 1.54 19.91
CA HIS A 435 -7.43 0.97 19.53
C HIS A 435 -6.59 1.96 18.72
N GLU A 436 -5.31 2.05 19.06
CA GLU A 436 -4.33 2.75 18.25
C GLU A 436 -3.87 1.88 17.10
N VAL A 437 -3.92 2.42 15.89
CA VAL A 437 -3.57 1.72 14.65
C VAL A 437 -2.48 2.46 13.88
N ILE A 438 -1.68 1.69 13.16
CA ILE A 438 -0.68 2.20 12.22
C ILE A 438 -1.36 2.29 10.86
N VAL A 439 -1.34 3.48 10.26
CA VAL A 439 -1.95 3.77 8.97
C VAL A 439 -0.88 4.12 7.96
N SER A 440 -0.84 3.40 6.87
CA SER A 440 -0.07 3.73 5.67
C SER A 440 -0.99 4.34 4.61
N PHE A 441 -0.41 5.00 3.63
CA PHE A 441 -1.15 5.64 2.55
C PHE A 441 -0.70 5.05 1.23
N LEU A 442 -1.63 4.54 0.43
CA LEU A 442 -1.31 3.93 -0.87
C LEU A 442 -0.71 5.01 -1.78
N GLU A 443 0.47 4.73 -2.35
CA GLU A 443 1.25 5.70 -3.16
C GLU A 443 1.49 7.04 -2.45
N GLY A 444 1.50 7.06 -1.12
CA GLY A 444 1.65 8.28 -0.34
C GLY A 444 0.44 9.24 -0.42
N ASP A 445 -0.65 8.86 -1.07
CA ASP A 445 -1.83 9.71 -1.24
C ASP A 445 -2.64 9.79 0.07
N PRO A 446 -2.75 10.97 0.71
CA PRO A 446 -3.51 11.14 1.94
C PRO A 446 -5.00 10.76 1.82
N ASP A 447 -5.54 10.69 0.60
CA ASP A 447 -6.91 10.25 0.34
C ASP A 447 -7.06 8.72 0.30
N GLN A 448 -5.96 7.95 0.41
CA GLN A 448 -5.92 6.49 0.29
C GLN A 448 -5.34 5.80 1.54
N PRO A 449 -5.92 6.05 2.74
CA PRO A 449 -5.43 5.42 3.97
C PRO A 449 -5.73 3.92 4.00
N ILE A 450 -4.82 3.15 4.63
CA ILE A 450 -4.99 1.72 4.93
C ILE A 450 -4.35 1.41 6.28
N VAL A 451 -5.07 0.73 7.18
CA VAL A 451 -4.52 0.24 8.44
C VAL A 451 -3.61 -0.93 8.16
N THR A 452 -2.33 -0.83 8.55
CA THR A 452 -1.30 -1.85 8.33
C THR A 452 -0.83 -2.51 9.61
N GLY A 453 -1.17 -1.97 10.79
CA GLY A 453 -0.76 -2.52 12.06
C GLY A 453 -1.54 -1.95 13.24
N ARG A 454 -1.16 -2.41 14.43
CA ARG A 454 -1.72 -1.98 15.73
C ARG A 454 -0.60 -1.83 16.72
N THR A 455 -0.76 -0.91 17.67
CA THR A 455 0.20 -0.71 18.77
C THR A 455 -0.52 -0.64 20.09
N TYR A 456 0.18 -1.05 21.15
CA TYR A 456 -0.22 -0.75 22.52
C TYR A 456 0.24 0.66 22.88
N HIS A 457 -0.47 1.30 23.79
CA HIS A 457 -0.12 2.61 24.33
C HIS A 457 -0.34 2.66 25.86
N ALA A 458 -0.14 3.82 26.48
CA ALA A 458 -0.12 3.95 27.93
C ALA A 458 -1.40 3.48 28.65
N THR A 459 -2.57 3.61 28.02
CA THR A 459 -3.85 3.17 28.58
C THR A 459 -4.29 1.80 28.04
N ASN A 460 -4.01 1.50 26.77
CA ASN A 460 -4.29 0.20 26.15
C ASN A 460 -3.02 -0.66 26.18
N ARG A 461 -2.81 -1.36 27.30
CA ARG A 461 -1.58 -2.12 27.58
C ARG A 461 -1.66 -3.56 27.08
N PRO A 462 -0.50 -4.27 26.90
CA PRO A 462 -0.47 -5.70 26.64
C PRO A 462 -1.25 -6.49 27.70
N PRO A 463 -1.80 -7.68 27.36
CA PRO A 463 -2.64 -8.48 28.26
C PRO A 463 -1.89 -9.00 29.51
N TYR A 464 -0.59 -8.95 29.52
CA TYR A 464 0.28 -9.29 30.66
C TYR A 464 1.29 -8.20 30.91
N GLU A 465 1.62 -8.00 32.19
CA GLU A 465 2.59 -6.99 32.61
C GLU A 465 3.99 -7.29 32.05
N LEU A 466 4.55 -6.30 31.36
CA LEU A 466 5.92 -6.36 30.84
C LEU A 466 6.86 -5.49 31.71
N PRO A 467 8.15 -5.87 31.89
CA PRO A 467 8.85 -7.00 31.24
C PRO A 467 8.71 -8.35 31.97
N ALA A 468 7.93 -8.44 33.03
CA ALA A 468 7.85 -9.66 33.87
C ALA A 468 7.41 -10.91 33.09
N ASN A 469 6.52 -10.75 32.14
CA ASN A 469 5.97 -11.85 31.32
C ASN A 469 6.48 -11.83 29.86
N LYS A 470 7.74 -11.45 29.65
CA LYS A 470 8.32 -11.32 28.30
C LYS A 470 8.44 -12.63 27.52
N THR A 471 8.37 -13.77 28.20
CA THR A 471 8.43 -15.12 27.62
C THR A 471 7.07 -15.62 27.14
N ARG A 472 5.98 -14.85 27.37
CA ARG A 472 4.64 -15.21 26.94
C ARG A 472 4.32 -14.71 25.55
N THR A 473 3.82 -15.62 24.70
CA THR A 473 3.15 -15.30 23.45
C THR A 473 1.66 -15.53 23.62
N VAL A 474 0.82 -14.51 23.30
CA VAL A 474 -0.59 -14.51 23.69
C VAL A 474 -1.48 -14.06 22.53
N LEU A 475 -2.52 -14.86 22.24
CA LEU A 475 -3.70 -14.45 21.50
C LEU A 475 -4.88 -14.39 22.46
N ARG A 476 -5.25 -13.20 22.92
CA ARG A 476 -6.36 -12.99 23.86
C ARG A 476 -7.41 -12.09 23.22
N THR A 477 -8.66 -12.53 23.28
CA THR A 477 -9.84 -11.76 22.86
C THR A 477 -10.49 -11.10 24.08
N GLU A 478 -11.52 -10.32 23.84
CA GLU A 478 -12.33 -9.69 24.86
C GLU A 478 -13.80 -9.92 24.52
N THR A 479 -14.63 -10.22 25.49
CA THR A 479 -16.07 -10.41 25.30
C THR A 479 -16.72 -9.08 24.89
N HIS A 480 -17.48 -9.10 23.80
CA HIS A 480 -18.21 -7.92 23.32
C HIS A 480 -19.41 -7.62 24.23
N GLN A 481 -19.52 -6.38 24.70
CA GLN A 481 -20.58 -5.92 25.62
C GLN A 481 -20.72 -6.77 26.88
N GLY A 482 -19.62 -7.28 27.42
CA GLY A 482 -19.60 -8.11 28.61
C GLY A 482 -18.20 -8.29 29.20
N GLU A 483 -18.11 -9.04 30.29
CA GLU A 483 -16.85 -9.36 30.92
C GLU A 483 -16.33 -10.73 30.48
N GLY A 484 -15.02 -10.90 30.38
CA GLY A 484 -14.37 -12.17 30.08
C GLY A 484 -13.56 -12.16 28.78
N PHE A 485 -12.96 -13.30 28.47
CA PHE A 485 -12.05 -13.42 27.33
C PHE A 485 -11.89 -14.89 26.90
N ASN A 486 -11.47 -15.12 25.65
CA ASN A 486 -10.87 -16.38 25.22
C ASN A 486 -9.36 -16.17 25.03
N GLU A 487 -8.56 -17.19 25.32
CA GLU A 487 -7.09 -17.08 25.25
C GLU A 487 -6.41 -18.35 24.71
N LEU A 488 -5.46 -18.15 23.84
CA LEU A 488 -4.41 -19.13 23.53
C LEU A 488 -3.05 -18.50 23.93
N ARG A 489 -2.38 -19.11 24.87
CA ARG A 489 -1.11 -18.63 25.42
C ARG A 489 -0.04 -19.71 25.37
N PHE A 490 1.17 -19.29 25.06
CA PHE A 490 2.38 -20.07 25.17
C PHE A 490 3.28 -19.40 26.22
N GLU A 491 3.76 -20.15 27.17
CA GLU A 491 4.81 -19.76 28.09
C GLU A 491 6.09 -20.51 27.71
N ASP A 492 7.16 -19.79 27.41
CA ASP A 492 8.43 -20.35 26.93
C ASP A 492 9.56 -20.23 27.96
N GLN A 493 9.26 -19.92 29.22
CA GLN A 493 10.26 -19.91 30.25
C GLN A 493 10.72 -21.34 30.59
N ALA A 494 12.04 -21.58 30.52
CA ALA A 494 12.63 -22.90 30.81
C ALA A 494 12.17 -23.47 32.14
N GLY A 495 11.58 -24.68 32.10
CA GLY A 495 11.01 -25.38 33.26
C GLY A 495 9.61 -24.92 33.67
N GLN A 496 9.00 -24.00 32.93
CA GLN A 496 7.63 -23.53 33.14
C GLN A 496 6.84 -23.51 31.81
N GLU A 497 7.30 -24.21 30.82
CA GLU A 497 6.70 -24.24 29.49
C GLU A 497 5.26 -24.74 29.57
N GLU A 498 4.34 -23.97 28.97
CA GLU A 498 2.90 -24.25 29.01
C GLU A 498 2.21 -23.83 27.72
N ILE A 499 1.26 -24.64 27.28
CA ILE A 499 0.22 -24.22 26.33
C ILE A 499 -1.09 -24.15 27.08
N TYR A 500 -1.66 -22.95 27.20
CA TYR A 500 -2.90 -22.69 27.91
C TYR A 500 -4.00 -22.32 26.93
N ILE A 501 -5.14 -23.00 27.03
CA ILE A 501 -6.35 -22.72 26.25
C ILE A 501 -7.47 -22.38 27.21
N HIS A 502 -8.06 -21.21 27.07
CA HIS A 502 -9.20 -20.76 27.86
C HIS A 502 -10.38 -20.41 26.95
N GLY A 503 -11.50 -21.08 27.12
CA GLY A 503 -12.77 -20.72 26.52
C GLY A 503 -13.66 -20.06 27.58
N GLN A 504 -14.12 -18.85 27.36
CA GLN A 504 -14.99 -18.11 28.29
C GLN A 504 -16.29 -18.85 28.55
N LYS A 505 -16.82 -19.56 27.56
CA LYS A 505 -18.08 -20.30 27.68
C LYS A 505 -17.91 -21.72 27.16
N ASP A 506 -17.80 -21.91 25.88
CA ASP A 506 -17.84 -23.23 25.23
C ASP A 506 -16.55 -23.47 24.45
N LEU A 507 -16.04 -24.69 24.43
CA LEU A 507 -14.99 -25.18 23.56
C LEU A 507 -15.53 -26.32 22.70
N ASN A 508 -15.63 -26.10 21.38
CA ASN A 508 -16.03 -27.11 20.41
C ASN A 508 -14.82 -27.50 19.55
N VAL A 509 -14.54 -28.81 19.47
CA VAL A 509 -13.44 -29.35 18.66
C VAL A 509 -14.03 -30.35 17.68
N LEU A 510 -13.90 -30.08 16.39
CA LEU A 510 -14.28 -30.96 15.29
C LEU A 510 -13.01 -31.48 14.61
N ILE A 511 -12.90 -32.78 14.47
CA ILE A 511 -11.78 -33.46 13.82
C ILE A 511 -12.35 -34.38 12.75
N GLU A 512 -12.06 -34.11 11.50
CA GLU A 512 -12.64 -34.81 10.36
C GLU A 512 -12.02 -36.21 10.11
N ASN A 513 -10.89 -36.53 10.72
CA ASN A 513 -10.26 -37.84 10.59
C ASN A 513 -9.81 -38.35 11.96
N ASP A 514 -8.57 -38.27 12.34
CA ASP A 514 -8.02 -38.90 13.52
C ASP A 514 -7.53 -37.88 14.55
N ALA A 515 -7.73 -38.16 15.83
CA ALA A 515 -7.07 -37.47 16.95
C ALA A 515 -6.15 -38.45 17.68
N ALA A 516 -4.89 -38.06 17.88
CA ALA A 516 -3.91 -38.83 18.66
C ALA A 516 -3.37 -38.00 19.81
N TRP A 517 -3.31 -38.60 21.00
CA TRP A 517 -2.76 -38.00 22.21
C TRP A 517 -1.64 -38.90 22.73
N HIS A 518 -0.45 -38.35 22.90
CA HIS A 518 0.66 -38.99 23.59
C HIS A 518 1.11 -38.12 24.76
N ILE A 519 0.74 -38.55 25.97
CA ILE A 519 1.02 -37.82 27.21
C ILE A 519 2.10 -38.61 27.95
N LYS A 520 3.25 -38.00 28.13
CA LYS A 520 4.42 -38.68 28.72
C LYS A 520 4.37 -38.82 30.25
N HIS A 521 3.51 -38.05 30.90
CA HIS A 521 3.38 -38.08 32.36
C HIS A 521 1.89 -38.24 32.71
N ASP A 522 1.25 -37.29 33.33
CA ASP A 522 -0.09 -37.44 33.87
C ASP A 522 -1.16 -36.75 33.00
N GLN A 523 -2.33 -37.31 32.95
CA GLN A 523 -3.53 -36.67 32.41
C GLN A 523 -4.54 -36.49 33.55
N HIS A 524 -4.95 -35.24 33.80
CA HIS A 524 -6.04 -34.92 34.74
C HIS A 524 -7.27 -34.44 33.98
N SER A 525 -8.44 -34.91 34.42
CA SER A 525 -9.73 -34.45 33.88
C SER A 525 -10.71 -34.25 35.04
N ASP A 526 -11.23 -33.02 35.18
CA ASP A 526 -12.21 -32.65 36.17
C ASP A 526 -13.44 -32.10 35.43
N ILE A 527 -14.64 -32.63 35.73
CA ILE A 527 -15.89 -32.33 35.02
C ILE A 527 -16.98 -32.14 36.07
N ASP A 528 -17.43 -30.90 36.23
CA ASP A 528 -18.41 -30.51 37.25
C ASP A 528 -19.80 -31.08 37.05
N ASN A 529 -20.15 -31.43 35.82
CA ASN A 529 -21.51 -31.94 35.54
C ASN A 529 -21.46 -33.33 34.90
N GLU A 530 -21.63 -33.46 33.63
CA GLU A 530 -21.77 -34.76 32.96
C GLU A 530 -20.69 -34.99 31.91
N ARG A 531 -20.22 -36.23 31.81
CA ARG A 531 -19.40 -36.70 30.67
C ARG A 531 -20.23 -37.69 29.85
N VAL A 532 -20.48 -37.37 28.62
CA VAL A 532 -21.21 -38.24 27.68
C VAL A 532 -20.25 -38.67 26.56
N THR A 533 -20.12 -39.97 26.34
CA THR A 533 -19.23 -40.53 25.32
C THR A 533 -19.98 -41.51 24.42
N ARG A 534 -19.80 -41.40 23.09
CA ARG A 534 -20.33 -42.36 22.12
C ARG A 534 -19.19 -42.85 21.22
N ILE A 535 -18.97 -44.14 21.21
CA ILE A 535 -17.99 -44.80 20.32
C ILE A 535 -18.80 -45.71 19.39
N LYS A 536 -18.75 -45.48 18.08
CA LYS A 536 -19.56 -46.18 17.10
C LYS A 536 -19.04 -47.58 16.77
N ALA A 537 -17.78 -47.88 17.06
CA ALA A 537 -17.15 -49.17 16.80
C ALA A 537 -16.58 -49.75 18.09
N ASN A 538 -15.27 -49.87 18.22
CA ASN A 538 -14.62 -50.54 19.36
C ASN A 538 -13.98 -49.53 20.32
N ASP A 539 -14.06 -49.82 21.60
CA ASP A 539 -13.30 -49.16 22.67
C ASP A 539 -12.27 -50.13 23.20
N HIS A 540 -10.99 -49.76 23.13
CA HIS A 540 -9.88 -50.59 23.64
C HIS A 540 -9.16 -49.82 24.77
N LEU A 541 -9.22 -50.36 25.97
CA LEU A 541 -8.52 -49.80 27.13
C LEU A 541 -7.50 -50.82 27.65
N THR A 542 -6.22 -50.42 27.71
CA THR A 542 -5.17 -51.17 28.38
C THR A 542 -4.65 -50.33 29.54
N VAL A 543 -4.63 -50.87 30.74
CA VAL A 543 -4.07 -50.30 31.95
C VAL A 543 -2.99 -51.23 32.48
N GLU A 544 -1.73 -50.85 32.44
CA GLU A 544 -0.61 -51.65 32.91
C GLU A 544 -0.50 -51.70 34.45
N GLY A 545 -1.07 -50.71 35.11
CA GLY A 545 -1.13 -50.61 36.56
C GLY A 545 -2.52 -50.91 37.12
N GLU A 546 -2.95 -50.15 38.10
CA GLU A 546 -4.26 -50.32 38.72
C GLU A 546 -5.32 -49.47 37.99
N LYS A 547 -6.52 -50.03 37.89
CA LYS A 547 -7.72 -49.24 37.57
C LYS A 547 -8.62 -49.16 38.83
N ARG A 548 -8.98 -47.94 39.23
CA ARG A 548 -9.87 -47.71 40.37
C ARG A 548 -11.05 -46.90 39.93
N ASP A 549 -12.24 -47.47 40.11
CA ASP A 549 -13.51 -46.79 39.84
C ASP A 549 -14.25 -46.58 41.18
N GLN A 550 -14.69 -45.35 41.46
CA GLN A 550 -15.56 -45.03 42.57
C GLN A 550 -16.87 -44.40 42.05
N ILE A 551 -17.98 -45.05 42.28
CA ILE A 551 -19.29 -44.53 41.85
C ILE A 551 -20.14 -44.40 43.11
N LYS A 552 -20.59 -43.17 43.41
CA LYS A 552 -21.35 -42.85 44.61
C LYS A 552 -22.84 -43.16 44.49
N ALA A 553 -23.32 -43.49 43.33
CA ALA A 553 -24.71 -43.84 43.03
C ALA A 553 -24.79 -45.17 42.28
N ASP A 554 -25.71 -45.33 41.34
CA ASP A 554 -25.88 -46.58 40.62
C ASP A 554 -24.83 -46.76 39.53
N TYR A 555 -24.30 -47.95 39.38
CA TYR A 555 -23.52 -48.38 38.23
C TYR A 555 -24.33 -49.34 37.39
N SER A 556 -24.79 -48.91 36.22
CA SER A 556 -25.59 -49.73 35.28
C SER A 556 -24.74 -50.15 34.09
N LEU A 557 -24.62 -51.46 33.84
CA LEU A 557 -23.93 -52.00 32.68
C LEU A 557 -24.90 -52.85 31.87
N THR A 558 -25.15 -52.48 30.60
CA THR A 558 -25.93 -53.27 29.64
C THR A 558 -25.00 -53.73 28.52
N VAL A 559 -25.01 -55.03 28.26
CA VAL A 559 -24.24 -55.68 27.20
C VAL A 559 -25.18 -56.60 26.42
N ASP A 560 -25.39 -56.31 25.15
CA ASP A 560 -26.32 -57.05 24.30
C ASP A 560 -25.85 -58.46 23.92
N ALA A 561 -24.55 -58.74 24.07
CA ALA A 561 -23.97 -60.05 23.75
C ALA A 561 -23.37 -60.71 24.99
N SER A 562 -22.06 -60.73 25.18
CA SER A 562 -21.43 -61.48 26.26
C SER A 562 -20.44 -60.61 27.07
N ILE A 563 -20.36 -60.83 28.34
CA ILE A 563 -19.29 -60.34 29.21
C ILE A 563 -18.31 -61.45 29.47
N HIS A 564 -17.04 -61.25 29.10
CA HIS A 564 -15.92 -62.18 29.39
C HIS A 564 -14.98 -61.52 30.40
N GLN A 565 -14.87 -62.14 31.59
CA GLN A 565 -13.92 -61.71 32.63
C GLN A 565 -12.94 -62.85 32.93
N LYS A 566 -11.66 -62.54 32.83
CA LYS A 566 -10.55 -63.46 33.27
C LYS A 566 -9.71 -62.79 34.29
N ILE A 567 -9.68 -63.33 35.50
CA ILE A 567 -8.99 -62.79 36.67
C ILE A 567 -7.96 -63.83 37.11
N ALA A 568 -6.73 -63.42 37.25
CA ALA A 568 -5.67 -64.35 37.59
C ALA A 568 -5.66 -64.83 39.03
N GLN A 569 -6.09 -63.99 39.96
CA GLN A 569 -6.03 -64.29 41.40
C GLN A 569 -7.41 -64.47 42.01
N ALA A 570 -8.15 -63.41 42.21
CA ALA A 570 -9.42 -63.44 42.94
C ALA A 570 -10.49 -62.48 42.38
N LEU A 571 -11.70 -62.90 42.27
CA LEU A 571 -12.88 -62.04 42.12
C LEU A 571 -13.58 -61.94 43.46
N LEU A 572 -13.51 -60.75 44.09
CA LEU A 572 -14.19 -60.48 45.38
C LEU A 572 -15.40 -59.60 45.11
N VAL A 573 -16.56 -60.04 45.44
CA VAL A 573 -17.81 -59.30 45.29
C VAL A 573 -18.49 -59.24 46.64
N GLU A 574 -18.76 -58.01 47.17
CA GLU A 574 -19.51 -57.80 48.41
C GLU A 574 -20.70 -56.85 48.11
N ALA A 575 -21.82 -57.21 48.54
CA ALA A 575 -23.04 -56.39 48.49
C ALA A 575 -23.69 -56.30 49.87
N GLY A 576 -24.10 -55.08 50.26
CA GLY A 576 -24.76 -54.88 51.60
C GLY A 576 -26.11 -55.52 51.76
N GLN A 577 -26.83 -55.77 50.69
CA GLN A 577 -28.15 -56.30 50.70
C GLN A 577 -28.30 -57.58 49.88
N GLU A 578 -27.98 -57.60 48.60
CA GLU A 578 -28.25 -58.71 47.75
C GLU A 578 -27.27 -58.89 46.63
N ILE A 579 -26.89 -60.13 46.32
CA ILE A 579 -26.21 -60.53 45.08
C ILE A 579 -27.16 -61.50 44.39
N HIS A 580 -27.74 -61.07 43.23
CA HIS A 580 -28.69 -61.84 42.47
C HIS A 580 -28.09 -62.30 41.12
N PHE A 581 -27.86 -63.58 40.97
CA PHE A 581 -27.52 -64.22 39.69
C PHE A 581 -28.72 -64.90 39.08
N LYS A 582 -29.19 -64.37 37.93
CA LYS A 582 -30.33 -64.96 37.18
C LYS A 582 -29.89 -65.35 35.80
N SER A 583 -30.09 -66.55 35.34
CA SER A 583 -29.89 -67.03 33.99
C SER A 583 -31.18 -67.63 33.45
N GLY A 584 -31.50 -67.42 32.18
CA GLY A 584 -32.65 -68.05 31.52
C GLY A 584 -32.48 -69.53 31.28
N GLN A 585 -31.33 -70.07 31.25
CA GLN A 585 -31.01 -71.45 30.95
C GLN A 585 -30.11 -72.10 31.97
N LYS A 586 -28.93 -71.64 32.25
CA LYS A 586 -27.96 -72.42 33.06
C LYS A 586 -27.02 -71.48 33.85
N VAL A 587 -26.78 -71.84 35.11
CA VAL A 587 -25.71 -71.31 35.94
C VAL A 587 -24.74 -72.41 36.25
N VAL A 588 -23.49 -72.28 36.02
CA VAL A 588 -22.39 -73.20 36.35
C VAL A 588 -21.51 -72.55 37.32
N LEU A 589 -21.27 -73.20 38.48
CA LEU A 589 -20.21 -72.81 39.45
C LEU A 589 -19.24 -73.98 39.50
N GLU A 590 -17.99 -73.75 39.19
CA GLU A 590 -16.93 -74.76 39.15
C GLU A 590 -15.71 -74.25 39.93
N ALA A 591 -15.21 -75.10 40.84
CA ALA A 591 -14.00 -74.85 41.60
C ALA A 591 -13.09 -76.07 41.59
N GLY A 592 -11.79 -75.86 41.49
CA GLY A 592 -10.80 -76.94 41.52
C GLY A 592 -10.63 -77.64 42.90
N ALA A 593 -11.01 -76.94 43.99
CA ALA A 593 -10.86 -77.45 45.34
C ALA A 593 -12.17 -77.48 46.16
N GLU A 594 -12.92 -76.35 46.19
CA GLU A 594 -14.04 -76.23 47.08
C GLU A 594 -15.11 -75.23 46.58
N ILE A 595 -16.37 -75.53 46.74
CA ILE A 595 -17.47 -74.57 46.64
C ILE A 595 -18.24 -74.57 47.96
N THR A 596 -18.24 -73.41 48.62
CA THR A 596 -18.98 -73.25 49.88
C THR A 596 -20.09 -72.22 49.69
N LEU A 597 -21.39 -72.61 50.00
CA LEU A 597 -22.54 -71.75 50.14
C LEU A 597 -22.86 -71.62 51.59
N LYS A 598 -22.68 -70.48 52.26
CA LYS A 598 -22.82 -70.28 53.68
C LYS A 598 -23.83 -69.18 54.01
N VAL A 599 -24.74 -69.46 54.95
CA VAL A 599 -25.69 -68.50 55.54
C VAL A 599 -25.68 -68.67 57.07
N GLY A 600 -25.13 -67.71 57.78
CA GLY A 600 -24.88 -67.81 59.26
C GLY A 600 -24.12 -69.06 59.61
N GLY A 601 -24.76 -69.95 60.43
CA GLY A 601 -24.16 -71.26 60.83
C GLY A 601 -24.45 -72.42 59.87
N SER A 602 -25.25 -72.19 58.83
CA SER A 602 -25.62 -73.24 57.86
C SER A 602 -24.79 -73.07 56.57
N PHE A 603 -24.33 -74.22 56.02
CA PHE A 603 -23.60 -74.15 54.73
C PHE A 603 -23.76 -75.50 53.95
N VAL A 604 -23.54 -75.31 52.61
CA VAL A 604 -23.29 -76.40 51.68
C VAL A 604 -21.81 -76.28 51.21
N GLN A 605 -21.09 -77.33 51.40
CA GLN A 605 -19.68 -77.38 50.91
C GLN A 605 -19.63 -78.58 49.91
N VAL A 606 -18.92 -78.34 48.82
CA VAL A 606 -18.63 -79.34 47.79
C VAL A 606 -17.15 -79.38 47.60
N ASP A 607 -16.50 -80.50 47.92
CA ASP A 607 -15.06 -80.69 47.78
C ASP A 607 -14.76 -82.12 47.20
N PRO A 608 -13.50 -82.49 46.95
CA PRO A 608 -13.11 -83.78 46.40
C PRO A 608 -13.49 -84.98 47.32
N ASN A 609 -13.82 -84.74 48.57
CA ASN A 609 -14.20 -85.80 49.51
C ASN A 609 -15.77 -86.00 49.50
N GLY A 610 -16.52 -85.06 48.87
CA GLY A 610 -17.98 -85.23 48.80
C GLY A 610 -18.75 -83.94 49.02
N VAL A 611 -20.12 -84.09 49.34
CA VAL A 611 -21.00 -82.95 49.63
C VAL A 611 -21.27 -82.95 51.14
N THR A 612 -20.91 -81.88 51.79
CA THR A 612 -21.16 -81.73 53.24
C THR A 612 -22.33 -80.71 53.42
N LEU A 613 -23.37 -81.10 54.10
CA LEU A 613 -24.50 -80.27 54.46
C LEU A 613 -24.55 -80.13 55.98
N VAL A 614 -24.55 -78.88 56.44
CA VAL A 614 -24.59 -78.56 57.88
C VAL A 614 -25.68 -77.49 58.13
N GLY A 615 -26.49 -77.75 59.17
CA GLY A 615 -27.56 -76.85 59.58
C GLY A 615 -28.41 -77.46 60.70
N PRO A 616 -29.14 -76.68 61.49
CA PRO A 616 -30.02 -77.18 62.56
C PRO A 616 -31.08 -78.18 62.08
N THR A 617 -31.44 -78.13 60.86
CA THR A 617 -32.36 -79.00 60.17
C THR A 617 -31.99 -79.11 58.69
N ILE A 618 -31.86 -80.35 58.19
CA ILE A 618 -31.66 -80.65 56.78
C ILE A 618 -33.04 -81.12 56.21
N LYS A 619 -33.62 -80.33 55.38
CA LYS A 619 -34.91 -80.67 54.71
C LYS A 619 -34.64 -81.17 53.30
N MET A 620 -34.85 -82.45 53.05
CA MET A 620 -34.75 -83.02 51.72
C MET A 620 -36.16 -83.42 51.22
N ASN A 621 -36.44 -82.86 50.02
CA ASN A 621 -37.70 -83.12 49.31
C ASN A 621 -39.02 -82.79 50.10
N SER A 622 -38.92 -81.74 50.98
CA SER A 622 -40.00 -81.41 51.96
C SER A 622 -40.84 -80.21 51.54
N GLY A 623 -40.79 -79.81 50.30
CA GLY A 623 -41.54 -78.65 49.82
C GLY A 623 -40.96 -77.35 50.39
N GLY A 624 -41.25 -76.22 49.82
CA GLY A 624 -40.80 -74.88 50.18
C GLY A 624 -40.91 -73.97 48.98
N SER A 625 -40.81 -72.64 49.21
CA SER A 625 -40.79 -71.73 48.13
C SER A 625 -39.36 -71.21 47.99
N PRO A 626 -38.76 -71.14 46.74
CA PRO A 626 -37.47 -70.48 46.48
C PRO A 626 -37.55 -68.98 46.77
N GLY A 627 -36.50 -68.43 47.25
CA GLY A 627 -36.33 -66.95 47.32
C GLY A 627 -36.50 -66.33 45.93
N SER A 628 -37.06 -65.17 45.88
CA SER A 628 -37.05 -64.32 44.66
C SER A 628 -36.08 -63.15 44.82
N GLY A 629 -35.22 -62.95 43.84
CA GLY A 629 -34.33 -61.79 43.79
C GLY A 629 -35.03 -60.59 43.13
N SER A 630 -34.47 -59.43 43.28
CA SER A 630 -34.87 -58.21 42.60
C SER A 630 -34.58 -58.32 41.11
N GLY A 631 -35.45 -57.71 40.28
CA GLY A 631 -35.17 -57.55 38.83
C GLY A 631 -34.07 -56.55 38.49
N TRP A 632 -33.56 -56.66 37.30
CA TRP A 632 -32.59 -55.65 36.84
C TRP A 632 -33.26 -54.29 36.68
N GLY A 633 -32.79 -53.23 37.36
CA GLY A 633 -33.31 -51.87 37.36
C GLY A 633 -32.37 -50.82 36.72
N GLY A 634 -31.38 -51.27 35.92
CA GLY A 634 -30.37 -50.40 35.35
C GLY A 634 -30.94 -49.40 34.34
N LYS A 635 -30.29 -48.26 34.21
CA LYS A 635 -30.64 -47.17 33.26
C LYS A 635 -29.81 -47.28 32.00
N ALA A 636 -30.40 -46.94 30.84
CA ALA A 636 -29.67 -46.83 29.60
C ALA A 636 -28.80 -45.53 29.56
N PRO A 637 -27.66 -45.57 28.91
CA PRO A 637 -26.82 -44.35 28.74
C PRO A 637 -27.53 -43.30 27.86
N VAL A 638 -27.31 -42.03 28.19
CA VAL A 638 -27.76 -40.90 27.37
C VAL A 638 -26.79 -40.75 26.18
N LEU A 639 -27.31 -40.41 24.99
CA LEU A 639 -26.49 -40.13 23.82
C LEU A 639 -25.95 -38.70 23.88
N PRO A 640 -24.70 -38.46 23.46
CA PRO A 640 -24.16 -37.10 23.36
C PRO A 640 -24.95 -36.29 22.34
N GLY A 641 -25.13 -34.99 22.62
CA GLY A 641 -25.62 -34.01 21.66
C GLY A 641 -24.68 -33.89 20.44
N ASN A 642 -25.23 -33.48 19.30
CA ASN A 642 -24.40 -33.15 18.14
C ASN A 642 -23.61 -31.89 18.42
N VAL A 643 -22.32 -31.88 18.06
CA VAL A 643 -21.57 -30.64 17.92
C VAL A 643 -22.13 -29.94 16.69
N GLU A 644 -22.83 -28.82 16.88
CA GLU A 644 -23.28 -28.01 15.77
C GLU A 644 -22.03 -27.37 15.11
N VAL A 645 -21.78 -27.74 13.86
CA VAL A 645 -20.81 -27.06 13.02
C VAL A 645 -21.48 -25.74 12.62
N PRO A 646 -20.87 -24.55 12.90
CA PRO A 646 -21.39 -23.29 12.38
C PRO A 646 -21.58 -23.43 10.88
N PRO A 647 -22.68 -22.95 10.31
CA PRO A 647 -22.86 -22.99 8.86
C PRO A 647 -21.68 -22.22 8.23
N PRO A 648 -21.10 -22.71 7.12
CA PRO A 648 -20.09 -21.95 6.40
C PRO A 648 -20.63 -20.55 6.13
N PRO A 649 -19.81 -19.50 6.26
CA PRO A 649 -20.26 -18.14 5.97
C PRO A 649 -20.93 -18.13 4.60
N ALA A 650 -22.07 -17.43 4.50
CA ALA A 650 -22.86 -17.37 3.29
C ALA A 650 -21.93 -17.02 2.11
N THR A 651 -21.74 -17.94 1.21
CA THR A 651 -21.02 -17.68 -0.04
C THR A 651 -21.75 -16.54 -0.74
N LEU A 652 -21.08 -15.41 -0.93
CA LEU A 652 -21.58 -14.43 -1.91
C LEU A 652 -21.85 -15.21 -3.19
N PRO A 653 -23.07 -15.20 -3.73
CA PRO A 653 -23.43 -16.08 -4.80
C PRO A 653 -22.48 -15.85 -5.98
N ALA A 654 -21.76 -16.89 -6.38
CA ALA A 654 -20.85 -16.87 -7.52
C ALA A 654 -21.45 -16.20 -8.79
N PRO A 655 -22.79 -16.23 -9.03
CA PRO A 655 -23.42 -15.49 -10.11
C PRO A 655 -23.28 -13.98 -10.03
N ALA A 656 -23.15 -13.37 -8.84
CA ALA A 656 -22.95 -11.92 -8.72
C ALA A 656 -21.53 -11.51 -9.14
N ILE A 657 -20.55 -12.35 -8.86
CA ILE A 657 -19.16 -12.14 -9.33
C ILE A 657 -19.09 -12.39 -10.84
N HIS A 658 -19.69 -13.43 -11.35
CA HIS A 658 -19.74 -13.72 -12.78
C HIS A 658 -20.53 -12.67 -13.59
N LYS A 659 -21.70 -12.24 -13.13
CA LYS A 659 -22.46 -11.18 -13.80
C LYS A 659 -21.75 -9.83 -13.76
N SER A 660 -21.04 -9.53 -12.68
CA SER A 660 -20.21 -8.32 -12.63
C SER A 660 -18.97 -8.45 -13.52
N MET A 661 -18.39 -9.65 -13.65
CA MET A 661 -17.31 -9.92 -14.59
C MET A 661 -17.75 -9.92 -16.06
N GLU A 662 -18.94 -10.37 -16.37
CA GLU A 662 -19.51 -10.35 -17.74
C GLU A 662 -19.94 -8.96 -18.19
N SER A 663 -20.36 -8.08 -17.27
CA SER A 663 -20.79 -6.71 -17.56
C SER A 663 -19.65 -5.68 -17.45
N MET A 664 -18.50 -6.07 -16.95
CA MET A 664 -17.34 -5.21 -16.77
C MET A 664 -16.39 -5.33 -17.93
N ALA A 665 -15.83 -4.19 -18.36
CA ALA A 665 -14.74 -4.20 -19.32
C ALA A 665 -13.59 -5.08 -18.79
N PRO A 666 -12.96 -5.92 -19.61
CA PRO A 666 -11.88 -6.79 -19.18
C PRO A 666 -10.75 -5.99 -18.53
N LEU A 667 -10.11 -6.57 -17.51
CA LEU A 667 -8.96 -5.98 -16.79
C LEU A 667 -7.82 -5.56 -17.71
N ALA A 668 -7.63 -6.27 -18.82
CA ALA A 668 -6.78 -5.86 -19.91
C ALA A 668 -7.68 -5.45 -21.07
N LYS A 669 -7.47 -4.25 -21.65
CA LYS A 669 -7.88 -4.04 -23.03
C LYS A 669 -7.32 -5.21 -23.83
N PRO A 670 -8.10 -5.80 -24.77
CA PRO A 670 -7.48 -6.69 -25.73
C PRO A 670 -6.23 -5.98 -26.25
N CYS A 671 -5.09 -6.65 -26.24
CA CYS A 671 -3.88 -6.11 -26.85
C CYS A 671 -4.29 -5.46 -28.17
N PRO A 672 -3.84 -4.25 -28.50
CA PRO A 672 -4.05 -3.70 -29.81
C PRO A 672 -3.70 -4.82 -30.80
N ALA A 673 -4.58 -5.07 -31.75
CA ALA A 673 -4.39 -6.13 -32.73
C ALA A 673 -2.92 -6.13 -33.13
N ALA A 674 -2.28 -7.30 -33.05
CA ALA A 674 -0.88 -7.43 -33.42
C ALA A 674 -0.68 -6.64 -34.72
N PRO A 675 0.37 -5.83 -34.84
CA PRO A 675 0.64 -5.11 -36.07
C PRO A 675 0.49 -6.12 -37.23
N PRO A 676 -0.07 -5.72 -38.37
CA PRO A 676 -0.29 -6.62 -39.49
C PRO A 676 0.97 -7.43 -39.70
N PRO A 677 0.87 -8.73 -39.94
CA PRO A 677 2.03 -9.60 -40.04
C PRO A 677 3.02 -8.99 -41.02
N VAL A 678 4.23 -8.79 -40.57
CA VAL A 678 5.34 -8.38 -41.43
C VAL A 678 5.34 -9.37 -42.61
N PRO A 679 5.32 -8.91 -43.85
CA PRO A 679 5.33 -9.82 -44.98
C PRO A 679 6.48 -10.83 -44.79
N PRO A 680 6.28 -12.11 -45.09
CA PRO A 680 7.27 -13.14 -44.84
C PRO A 680 8.58 -12.75 -45.53
N PRO A 681 9.72 -12.94 -44.85
CA PRO A 681 11.02 -12.75 -45.50
C PRO A 681 11.12 -13.67 -46.72
N PRO A 682 11.82 -13.24 -47.75
CA PRO A 682 11.96 -14.08 -48.96
C PRO A 682 12.49 -15.45 -48.59
N ALA A 683 11.91 -16.49 -49.20
CA ALA A 683 12.18 -17.89 -48.89
C ALA A 683 13.68 -18.18 -48.93
N GLY A 684 14.26 -18.61 -47.81
CA GLY A 684 15.67 -19.02 -47.75
C GLY A 684 16.40 -18.91 -46.43
N GLY A 685 15.79 -18.39 -45.34
CA GLY A 685 16.40 -18.34 -44.01
C GLY A 685 15.84 -19.42 -43.06
N PRO A 686 16.64 -19.92 -42.11
CA PRO A 686 16.12 -20.86 -41.10
C PRO A 686 15.02 -20.23 -40.26
N PRO A 687 13.97 -20.98 -39.86
CA PRO A 687 12.84 -20.43 -39.12
C PRO A 687 13.28 -19.91 -37.76
N ALA A 688 12.83 -18.71 -37.43
CA ALA A 688 12.97 -18.13 -36.11
C ALA A 688 12.20 -18.97 -35.06
N PRO A 689 12.72 -19.11 -33.83
CA PRO A 689 12.03 -19.88 -32.79
C PRO A 689 10.67 -19.21 -32.46
N PRO A 690 9.64 -20.00 -32.09
CA PRO A 690 8.32 -19.50 -31.81
C PRO A 690 8.34 -18.53 -30.61
N PRO A 691 7.48 -17.51 -30.60
CA PRO A 691 7.39 -16.59 -29.49
C PRO A 691 6.92 -17.32 -28.22
N VAL A 692 7.67 -17.14 -27.15
CA VAL A 692 7.35 -17.67 -25.83
C VAL A 692 6.09 -16.99 -25.34
N PRO A 693 5.07 -17.72 -24.87
CA PRO A 693 3.88 -17.09 -24.28
C PRO A 693 4.25 -16.31 -23.01
N PRO A 694 3.55 -15.21 -22.71
CA PRO A 694 3.84 -14.40 -21.54
C PRO A 694 3.68 -15.24 -20.26
N GLN A 695 4.76 -15.39 -19.54
CA GLN A 695 4.76 -16.04 -18.23
C GLN A 695 3.96 -15.21 -17.25
N LEU A 696 2.92 -15.82 -16.69
CA LEU A 696 2.31 -15.37 -15.45
C LEU A 696 3.42 -15.24 -14.39
N ALA A 697 3.56 -14.06 -13.85
CA ALA A 697 4.42 -13.78 -12.72
C ALA A 697 3.95 -14.60 -11.50
N GLY A 698 4.56 -15.73 -11.28
CA GLY A 698 4.30 -16.67 -10.18
C GLY A 698 5.58 -17.41 -9.86
N GLY A 699 6.67 -16.70 -9.69
CA GLY A 699 7.88 -17.19 -9.06
C GLY A 699 7.98 -16.57 -7.68
N ALA A 700 7.70 -17.35 -6.65
CA ALA A 700 8.09 -17.00 -5.29
C ALA A 700 9.62 -16.89 -5.26
N GLY A 701 10.13 -15.73 -5.63
CA GLY A 701 11.43 -15.29 -5.19
C GLY A 701 11.30 -15.10 -3.67
N MET A 702 12.27 -15.62 -2.93
CA MET A 702 12.38 -15.37 -1.49
C MET A 702 12.14 -13.89 -1.20
N PRO A 703 11.30 -13.55 -0.21
CA PRO A 703 11.22 -12.17 0.24
C PRO A 703 12.62 -11.75 0.69
N PRO A 704 13.06 -10.52 0.37
CA PRO A 704 14.27 -9.97 0.96
C PRO A 704 14.11 -10.00 2.49
N PRO A 705 15.18 -10.31 3.24
CA PRO A 705 15.13 -10.22 4.69
C PRO A 705 14.69 -8.81 5.10
N PRO A 706 13.90 -8.67 6.17
CA PRO A 706 13.44 -7.38 6.64
C PRO A 706 14.64 -6.48 6.96
N PRO A 707 14.56 -5.18 6.70
CA PRO A 707 15.63 -4.26 7.06
C PRO A 707 15.89 -4.31 8.56
N PRO A 708 17.16 -4.18 9.01
CA PRO A 708 17.49 -4.26 10.40
C PRO A 708 16.79 -3.14 11.18
N VAL A 709 16.11 -3.54 12.24
CA VAL A 709 15.53 -2.62 13.23
C VAL A 709 16.66 -1.81 13.82
N ALA A 710 16.64 -0.49 13.62
CA ALA A 710 17.61 0.41 14.22
C ALA A 710 17.54 0.31 15.74
N ALA A 711 18.58 -0.27 16.33
CA ALA A 711 18.78 -0.26 17.76
C ALA A 711 19.02 1.19 18.21
N LYS A 712 18.17 1.71 19.09
CA LYS A 712 18.44 2.93 19.85
C LYS A 712 19.59 2.68 20.77
N GLY A 713 20.75 3.27 20.50
CA GLY A 713 21.90 3.33 21.37
C GLY A 713 22.21 4.75 21.74
N GLU A 714 22.21 5.03 23.01
CA GLU A 714 22.62 6.28 23.63
C GLU A 714 24.12 6.57 23.40
N GLY A 715 24.46 7.84 23.37
CA GLY A 715 25.81 8.31 23.66
C GLY A 715 26.50 9.09 22.55
N LYS A 716 26.38 10.41 22.64
CA LYS A 716 27.29 11.34 21.96
C LYS A 716 28.74 11.03 22.31
N LYS A 717 29.55 10.67 21.29
CA LYS A 717 30.98 10.89 21.27
C LYS A 717 31.41 11.61 19.99
N PRO A 718 32.53 12.39 20.04
CA PRO A 718 32.78 13.41 19.04
C PRO A 718 33.15 12.85 17.68
N ALA A 719 32.75 13.58 16.63
CA ALA A 719 33.04 13.31 15.24
C ALA A 719 34.57 13.13 15.00
N LYS A 720 34.98 11.89 14.76
CA LYS A 720 36.24 11.61 14.07
C LYS A 720 36.00 11.87 12.58
N LYS A 721 36.80 12.81 12.01
CA LYS A 721 36.93 12.94 10.57
C LYS A 721 37.31 11.58 10.00
N TRP A 722 36.42 10.98 9.26
CA TRP A 722 36.72 9.82 8.45
C TRP A 722 37.61 10.29 7.30
N ALA A 723 38.82 9.77 7.21
CA ALA A 723 39.57 9.80 5.98
C ALA A 723 38.71 9.07 4.93
N THR A 724 38.43 9.69 3.79
CA THR A 724 37.83 9.07 2.63
C THR A 724 38.80 7.98 2.15
N VAL A 725 38.52 6.72 2.59
CA VAL A 725 39.13 5.57 1.96
C VAL A 725 38.44 5.45 0.61
N GLU A 726 39.18 5.67 -0.49
CA GLU A 726 38.70 5.34 -1.83
C GLU A 726 38.41 3.84 -1.86
N ILE A 727 37.13 3.50 -1.83
CA ILE A 727 36.67 2.12 -2.02
C ILE A 727 36.94 1.79 -3.49
N SER A 728 37.73 0.73 -3.76
CA SER A 728 37.99 0.35 -5.15
C SER A 728 36.70 -0.07 -5.85
N LYS A 729 36.62 0.16 -7.16
CA LYS A 729 35.47 -0.22 -8.00
C LYS A 729 35.11 -1.71 -7.86
N ALA A 730 36.11 -2.57 -7.67
CA ALA A 730 35.93 -3.99 -7.45
C ALA A 730 35.25 -4.31 -6.11
N ASP A 731 35.58 -3.60 -5.03
CA ASP A 731 34.95 -3.79 -3.72
C ASP A 731 33.50 -3.28 -3.71
N GLU A 732 33.24 -2.20 -4.44
CA GLU A 732 31.89 -1.69 -4.65
C GLU A 732 31.03 -2.66 -5.48
N ALA A 733 31.59 -3.23 -6.55
CA ALA A 733 30.93 -4.21 -7.40
C ALA A 733 30.54 -5.46 -6.60
N LEU A 734 31.43 -5.95 -5.73
CA LEU A 734 31.18 -7.14 -4.90
C LEU A 734 30.08 -6.88 -3.86
N ARG A 735 30.09 -5.71 -3.20
CA ARG A 735 29.03 -5.32 -2.24
C ARG A 735 27.67 -5.21 -2.91
N TYR A 736 27.63 -4.63 -4.10
CA TYR A 736 26.36 -4.51 -4.83
C TYR A 736 25.87 -5.86 -5.32
N TYR A 737 26.76 -6.75 -5.76
CA TYR A 737 26.41 -8.14 -6.10
C TYR A 737 25.71 -8.83 -4.95
N SER A 738 26.26 -8.78 -3.75
CA SER A 738 25.68 -9.38 -2.54
C SER A 738 24.30 -8.77 -2.17
N ALA A 739 24.07 -7.48 -2.46
CA ALA A 739 22.83 -6.79 -2.11
C ALA A 739 21.68 -7.03 -3.11
N GLN A 740 21.91 -6.73 -4.37
CA GLN A 740 20.87 -6.65 -5.40
C GLN A 740 21.29 -7.18 -6.76
N GLY A 741 22.59 -7.16 -7.05
CA GLY A 741 23.13 -7.52 -8.37
C GLY A 741 23.16 -9.02 -8.68
N TYR A 742 23.00 -9.89 -7.69
CA TYR A 742 23.19 -11.34 -7.84
C TYR A 742 22.22 -11.96 -8.86
N THR A 743 20.96 -11.56 -8.86
CA THR A 743 19.97 -12.11 -9.78
C THR A 743 20.24 -11.67 -11.20
N LEU A 744 20.54 -10.41 -11.40
CA LEU A 744 20.83 -9.82 -12.70
C LEU A 744 22.07 -10.46 -13.33
N LEU A 745 23.17 -10.43 -12.59
CA LEU A 745 24.45 -10.92 -13.09
C LEU A 745 24.47 -12.42 -13.34
N ASN A 746 23.88 -13.19 -12.43
CA ASN A 746 23.78 -14.62 -12.59
C ASN A 746 22.81 -15.04 -13.71
N ASN A 747 21.74 -14.31 -13.97
CA ASN A 747 20.88 -14.57 -15.11
C ASN A 747 21.59 -14.25 -16.44
N TYR A 748 22.35 -13.16 -16.51
CA TYR A 748 23.18 -12.84 -17.67
C TYR A 748 24.21 -13.96 -17.93
N LEU A 749 24.97 -14.38 -16.91
CA LEU A 749 26.01 -15.39 -17.04
C LEU A 749 25.46 -16.81 -17.39
N ARG A 750 24.20 -17.09 -17.00
CA ARG A 750 23.50 -18.34 -17.26
C ARG A 750 22.63 -18.31 -18.50
N ASP A 751 22.70 -17.23 -19.29
CA ASP A 751 21.85 -16.99 -20.47
C ASP A 751 20.35 -17.17 -20.18
N ARG A 752 19.91 -16.63 -19.04
CA ARG A 752 18.50 -16.69 -18.60
C ARG A 752 17.82 -15.35 -18.82
N PRO A 753 16.48 -15.33 -18.95
CA PRO A 753 15.73 -14.07 -19.05
C PRO A 753 15.99 -13.13 -17.87
N TYR A 754 16.30 -11.86 -18.16
CA TYR A 754 16.46 -10.79 -17.19
C TYR A 754 15.88 -9.50 -17.76
N LYS A 755 15.59 -8.52 -16.87
CA LYS A 755 15.05 -7.24 -17.29
C LYS A 755 16.18 -6.36 -17.81
N GLN A 756 16.28 -6.26 -19.13
CA GLN A 756 17.36 -5.51 -19.80
C GLN A 756 17.40 -4.05 -19.35
N ARG A 757 16.28 -3.41 -19.11
CA ARG A 757 16.23 -2.03 -18.62
C ARG A 757 16.88 -1.87 -17.25
N GLU A 758 16.56 -2.76 -16.29
CA GLU A 758 17.20 -2.76 -14.96
C GLU A 758 18.71 -3.01 -15.04
N ALA A 759 19.15 -3.83 -16.00
CA ALA A 759 20.57 -4.04 -16.26
C ALA A 759 21.26 -2.79 -16.77
N ILE A 760 20.65 -2.08 -17.71
CA ILE A 760 21.19 -0.81 -18.25
C ILE A 760 21.27 0.22 -17.15
N ASP A 761 20.22 0.41 -16.35
CA ASP A 761 20.18 1.35 -15.24
C ASP A 761 21.27 1.04 -14.18
N THR A 762 21.51 -0.26 -13.92
CA THR A 762 22.59 -0.71 -13.04
C THR A 762 23.96 -0.33 -13.61
N LEU A 763 24.21 -0.60 -14.88
CA LEU A 763 25.48 -0.31 -15.53
C LEU A 763 25.77 1.20 -15.62
N LEU A 764 24.74 2.02 -15.87
CA LEU A 764 24.82 3.47 -15.85
C LEU A 764 25.15 4.01 -14.45
N SER A 765 24.40 3.55 -13.44
CA SER A 765 24.57 4.00 -12.05
C SER A 765 25.94 3.64 -11.46
N ARG A 766 26.61 2.61 -12.00
CA ARG A 766 27.92 2.10 -11.58
C ARG A 766 29.07 2.49 -12.50
N SER A 767 28.82 3.40 -13.43
CA SER A 767 29.81 3.91 -14.39
C SER A 767 30.48 2.84 -15.27
N TYR A 768 29.73 1.77 -15.60
CA TYR A 768 30.12 0.82 -16.64
C TYR A 768 29.64 1.23 -18.03
N LEU A 769 28.65 2.12 -18.08
CA LEU A 769 28.17 2.84 -19.26
C LEU A 769 28.15 4.35 -18.95
N ASN A 770 28.48 5.18 -19.94
CA ASN A 770 28.34 6.62 -19.82
C ASN A 770 26.95 7.11 -20.25
N ASP A 771 26.39 6.43 -21.26
CA ASP A 771 25.06 6.67 -21.84
C ASP A 771 24.37 5.35 -22.11
N GLU A 772 23.08 5.39 -22.52
CA GLU A 772 22.37 4.17 -22.92
C GLU A 772 23.08 3.48 -24.09
N PRO A 773 23.28 2.14 -24.03
CA PRO A 773 24.04 1.44 -25.06
C PRO A 773 23.30 1.47 -26.40
N THR A 774 24.01 1.83 -27.47
CA THR A 774 23.48 1.93 -28.83
C THR A 774 23.50 0.58 -29.55
N SER A 775 24.17 -0.42 -28.98
CA SER A 775 24.29 -1.77 -29.54
C SER A 775 24.34 -2.85 -28.46
N ALA A 776 23.94 -4.06 -28.82
CA ALA A 776 24.07 -5.23 -27.94
C ALA A 776 25.55 -5.50 -27.57
N GLY A 777 26.50 -5.13 -28.44
CA GLY A 777 27.94 -5.30 -28.17
C GLY A 777 28.46 -4.37 -27.09
N GLU A 778 27.99 -3.12 -27.01
CA GLU A 778 28.33 -2.20 -25.93
C GLU A 778 27.78 -2.67 -24.60
N PHE A 779 26.53 -3.14 -24.57
CA PHE A 779 25.91 -3.71 -23.39
C PHE A 779 26.68 -4.94 -22.88
N ASP A 780 27.00 -5.89 -23.77
CA ASP A 780 27.74 -7.12 -23.43
C ASP A 780 29.14 -6.78 -22.88
N LYS A 781 29.83 -5.81 -23.47
CA LYS A 781 31.13 -5.33 -22.98
C LYS A 781 31.04 -4.76 -21.56
N ALA A 782 30.01 -3.96 -21.27
CA ALA A 782 29.79 -3.37 -19.95
C ALA A 782 29.44 -4.45 -18.90
N MET A 783 28.61 -5.42 -19.25
CA MET A 783 28.30 -6.55 -18.38
C MET A 783 29.52 -7.41 -18.07
N LYS A 784 30.38 -7.69 -19.05
CA LYS A 784 31.65 -8.39 -18.84
C LYS A 784 32.61 -7.63 -17.93
N ALA A 785 32.65 -6.30 -18.05
CA ALA A 785 33.46 -5.46 -17.15
C ALA A 785 32.94 -5.53 -15.71
N TYR A 786 31.62 -5.50 -15.52
CA TYR A 786 31.02 -5.66 -14.20
C TYR A 786 31.30 -7.03 -13.58
N VAL A 787 31.20 -8.12 -14.35
CA VAL A 787 31.57 -9.48 -13.90
C VAL A 787 33.04 -9.51 -13.46
N ALA A 788 33.95 -8.93 -14.25
CA ALA A 788 35.37 -8.91 -13.92
C ALA A 788 35.68 -8.14 -12.62
N ASP A 789 34.99 -7.05 -12.35
CA ASP A 789 35.15 -6.31 -11.11
C ASP A 789 34.60 -7.07 -9.88
N VAL A 790 33.50 -7.82 -10.02
CA VAL A 790 33.02 -8.71 -8.95
C VAL A 790 34.03 -9.83 -8.68
N GLU A 791 34.61 -10.45 -9.71
CA GLU A 791 35.66 -11.47 -9.57
C GLU A 791 36.94 -10.90 -8.93
N ALA A 792 37.33 -9.69 -9.32
CA ALA A 792 38.48 -9.01 -8.74
C ALA A 792 38.26 -8.63 -7.25
N GLY A 793 37.05 -8.25 -6.90
CA GLY A 793 36.64 -8.01 -5.49
C GLY A 793 36.66 -9.32 -4.68
N LEU A 794 36.13 -10.40 -5.26
CA LEU A 794 36.12 -11.73 -4.64
C LEU A 794 37.55 -12.24 -4.39
N ALA A 795 38.45 -12.04 -5.33
CA ALA A 795 39.86 -12.46 -5.23
C ALA A 795 40.63 -11.76 -4.09
N LYS A 796 40.22 -10.55 -3.69
CA LYS A 796 40.83 -9.81 -2.57
C LYS A 796 40.44 -10.35 -1.20
N LEU A 797 39.33 -11.08 -1.10
CA LEU A 797 38.92 -11.65 0.17
C LEU A 797 39.90 -12.75 0.63
N PRO A 798 40.12 -12.91 1.95
CA PRO A 798 40.96 -13.97 2.47
C PRO A 798 40.42 -15.35 2.06
N ALA A 799 41.32 -16.32 1.91
CA ALA A 799 40.92 -17.70 1.72
C ALA A 799 40.00 -18.14 2.88
N SER A 800 38.93 -18.85 2.56
CA SER A 800 38.02 -19.37 3.57
C SER A 800 38.72 -20.36 4.51
N PRO A 801 38.30 -20.44 5.77
CA PRO A 801 38.80 -21.45 6.68
C PRO A 801 38.61 -22.86 6.11
N GLU A 802 39.36 -23.85 6.59
CA GLU A 802 39.21 -25.26 6.16
C GLU A 802 37.81 -25.77 6.52
N LEU A 803 36.88 -25.58 5.63
CA LEU A 803 35.54 -26.15 5.67
C LEU A 803 35.53 -27.46 4.85
N SER A 804 34.94 -28.52 5.39
CA SER A 804 34.83 -29.78 4.69
C SER A 804 33.61 -29.81 3.76
N PHE A 805 32.57 -29.10 4.08
CA PHE A 805 31.31 -29.06 3.35
C PHE A 805 30.64 -27.70 3.39
N VAL A 806 29.90 -27.39 2.34
CA VAL A 806 28.91 -26.29 2.28
C VAL A 806 27.62 -26.82 1.65
N TYR A 807 26.53 -26.06 1.81
CA TYR A 807 25.21 -26.54 1.47
C TYR A 807 24.46 -25.56 0.55
N ARG A 808 23.64 -26.09 -0.36
CA ARG A 808 22.80 -25.29 -1.24
C ARG A 808 21.47 -25.99 -1.56
N GLY A 809 20.35 -25.25 -1.53
CA GLY A 809 19.07 -25.72 -2.02
C GLY A 809 18.85 -25.36 -3.49
N LEU A 810 18.35 -26.30 -4.29
CA LEU A 810 18.00 -26.09 -5.70
C LEU A 810 16.57 -26.53 -5.97
N ALA A 811 15.87 -25.82 -6.85
CA ALA A 811 14.51 -26.11 -7.30
C ALA A 811 14.55 -26.81 -8.66
N LEU A 812 15.16 -28.00 -8.75
CA LEU A 812 15.41 -28.68 -10.01
C LEU A 812 14.16 -29.24 -10.72
N ASP A 813 13.03 -29.32 -10.02
CA ASP A 813 11.78 -29.80 -10.63
C ASP A 813 11.05 -28.75 -11.47
N LYS A 814 11.56 -27.54 -11.56
CA LYS A 814 11.02 -26.52 -12.45
C LYS A 814 11.30 -26.87 -13.92
N PRO A 815 10.29 -26.75 -14.80
CA PRO A 815 10.44 -27.16 -16.21
C PRO A 815 11.62 -26.49 -16.94
N GLU A 816 11.90 -25.23 -16.63
CA GLU A 816 13.02 -24.45 -17.18
C GLU A 816 14.39 -24.95 -16.75
N LEU A 817 14.48 -25.84 -15.77
CA LEU A 817 15.71 -26.40 -15.24
C LEU A 817 15.88 -27.87 -15.60
N ALA A 818 15.10 -28.41 -16.54
CA ALA A 818 15.13 -29.83 -16.91
C ALA A 818 16.53 -30.29 -17.33
N ALA A 819 17.24 -29.54 -18.18
CA ALA A 819 18.60 -29.85 -18.60
C ALA A 819 19.61 -29.84 -17.44
N LEU A 820 19.48 -28.87 -16.49
CA LEU A 820 20.33 -28.81 -15.30
C LEU A 820 20.04 -29.99 -14.34
N LYS A 821 18.78 -30.37 -14.22
CA LYS A 821 18.36 -31.55 -13.46
C LYS A 821 19.00 -32.84 -13.99
N GLU A 822 19.01 -33.01 -15.31
CA GLU A 822 19.64 -34.15 -15.93
C GLU A 822 21.14 -34.22 -15.62
N GLN A 823 21.85 -33.09 -15.66
CA GLN A 823 23.25 -33.01 -15.29
C GLN A 823 23.50 -33.42 -13.83
N PHE A 824 22.69 -32.91 -12.91
CA PHE A 824 22.83 -33.20 -11.48
C PHE A 824 22.35 -34.60 -11.05
N THR A 825 21.58 -35.31 -11.85
CA THR A 825 21.09 -36.65 -11.52
C THR A 825 21.96 -37.80 -12.03
N GLY A 826 22.95 -37.53 -12.86
CA GLY A 826 23.92 -38.54 -13.33
C GLY A 826 25.15 -38.58 -12.44
N VAL A 827 25.34 -39.67 -11.68
CA VAL A 827 26.57 -39.91 -10.89
C VAL A 827 27.79 -39.94 -11.77
N GLY A 828 28.83 -39.20 -11.44
CA GLY A 828 30.04 -39.01 -12.23
C GLY A 828 29.98 -37.84 -13.22
N ASN A 829 28.82 -37.23 -13.44
CA ASN A 829 28.71 -36.04 -14.28
C ASN A 829 29.51 -34.88 -13.70
N ILE A 830 30.07 -34.05 -14.61
CA ILE A 830 30.68 -32.78 -14.23
C ILE A 830 29.72 -31.67 -14.63
N VAL A 831 29.23 -30.93 -13.63
CA VAL A 831 28.39 -29.75 -13.80
C VAL A 831 29.24 -28.50 -13.70
N VAL A 832 29.22 -27.66 -14.74
CA VAL A 832 29.88 -26.35 -14.71
C VAL A 832 28.86 -25.27 -14.37
N GLU A 833 29.07 -24.59 -13.28
CA GLU A 833 28.21 -23.45 -12.87
C GLU A 833 28.71 -22.17 -13.55
N PRO A 834 28.03 -21.64 -14.57
CA PRO A 834 28.51 -20.50 -15.35
C PRO A 834 28.47 -19.18 -14.59
N GLY A 835 27.63 -19.07 -13.57
CA GLY A 835 27.50 -17.88 -12.72
C GLY A 835 28.25 -18.03 -11.39
N PHE A 836 28.19 -17.00 -10.60
CA PHE A 836 28.64 -17.07 -9.20
C PHE A 836 27.74 -18.01 -8.41
N MET A 837 28.35 -18.91 -7.63
CA MET A 837 27.62 -19.88 -6.84
C MET A 837 27.63 -19.46 -5.37
N SER A 838 26.46 -19.03 -4.85
CA SER A 838 26.25 -18.74 -3.43
C SER A 838 25.87 -20.01 -2.66
N THR A 839 26.54 -20.26 -1.56
CA THR A 839 26.35 -21.42 -0.67
C THR A 839 26.45 -20.98 0.79
N SER A 840 26.05 -21.82 1.74
CA SER A 840 26.22 -21.56 3.17
C SER A 840 26.97 -22.70 3.84
N PRO A 841 27.96 -22.42 4.72
CA PRO A 841 28.61 -23.41 5.53
C PRO A 841 27.74 -23.92 6.68
N ASP A 842 26.78 -23.15 7.15
CA ASP A 842 26.04 -23.41 8.38
C ASP A 842 24.72 -24.12 8.15
N LYS A 843 24.02 -23.81 7.04
CA LYS A 843 22.68 -24.37 6.76
C LYS A 843 22.31 -24.36 5.29
N ALA A 844 21.45 -25.29 4.87
CA ALA A 844 20.88 -25.34 3.55
C ALA A 844 19.49 -24.69 3.50
N TRP A 845 19.22 -23.86 2.49
CA TRP A 845 17.88 -23.41 2.18
C TRP A 845 17.08 -24.53 1.53
N VAL A 846 15.89 -24.86 2.07
CA VAL A 846 15.11 -26.01 1.65
C VAL A 846 14.39 -25.77 0.33
N ASN A 847 14.68 -26.64 -0.67
CA ASN A 847 14.02 -26.72 -1.96
C ASN A 847 13.75 -28.21 -2.30
N ASP A 848 13.28 -28.52 -3.50
CA ASP A 848 13.05 -29.92 -3.94
C ASP A 848 14.32 -30.76 -4.00
N THR A 849 15.50 -30.14 -4.07
CA THR A 849 16.81 -30.77 -4.13
C THR A 849 17.78 -30.04 -3.19
N LEU A 850 18.47 -30.77 -2.35
CA LEU A 850 19.55 -30.27 -1.53
C LEU A 850 20.91 -30.80 -2.01
N LEU A 851 21.86 -29.87 -2.15
CA LEU A 851 23.25 -30.19 -2.41
C LEU A 851 24.07 -30.17 -1.12
N LYS A 852 24.84 -31.21 -0.91
CA LYS A 852 25.96 -31.24 0.05
C LYS A 852 27.25 -31.24 -0.75
N ILE A 853 27.98 -30.15 -0.68
CA ILE A 853 29.14 -29.85 -1.52
C ILE A 853 30.41 -30.07 -0.73
N ARG A 854 31.22 -31.07 -1.13
CA ARG A 854 32.52 -31.34 -0.52
C ARG A 854 33.56 -30.38 -1.09
N LEU A 855 34.32 -29.75 -0.18
CA LEU A 855 35.36 -28.78 -0.51
C LEU A 855 36.74 -29.45 -0.39
N PRO A 856 37.55 -29.56 -1.47
CA PRO A 856 38.93 -29.95 -1.39
C PRO A 856 39.82 -28.83 -0.82
N ALA A 857 40.97 -29.16 -0.31
CA ALA A 857 41.95 -28.16 0.14
C ALA A 857 42.30 -27.21 -1.01
N GLY A 858 42.27 -25.90 -0.78
CA GLY A 858 42.58 -24.88 -1.78
C GLY A 858 41.45 -24.53 -2.73
N HIS A 859 40.19 -24.86 -2.41
CA HIS A 859 39.01 -24.48 -3.21
C HIS A 859 38.91 -22.96 -3.38
N GLY A 860 38.29 -22.51 -4.49
CA GLY A 860 38.16 -21.09 -4.87
C GLY A 860 37.09 -20.29 -4.13
N GLY A 861 36.31 -20.92 -3.22
CA GLY A 861 35.23 -20.23 -2.47
C GLY A 861 35.77 -19.25 -1.42
N ARG A 862 35.07 -18.16 -1.22
CA ARG A 862 35.39 -17.09 -0.25
C ARG A 862 34.16 -16.78 0.59
N LEU A 863 34.36 -16.64 1.91
CA LEU A 863 33.35 -16.09 2.82
C LEU A 863 33.26 -14.59 2.63
N LEU A 864 32.04 -14.08 2.44
CA LEU A 864 31.82 -12.65 2.19
C LEU A 864 32.06 -11.81 3.47
N GLY A 865 31.75 -12.34 4.65
CA GLY A 865 32.00 -11.66 5.91
C GLY A 865 31.47 -10.22 5.93
N ASP A 866 32.38 -9.25 6.17
CA ASP A 866 32.02 -7.82 6.16
C ASP A 866 31.71 -7.23 4.78
N ALA A 867 32.01 -7.95 3.70
CA ALA A 867 31.63 -7.58 2.34
C ALA A 867 30.17 -7.97 2.02
N ALA A 868 29.53 -8.81 2.83
CA ALA A 868 28.11 -9.12 2.68
C ALA A 868 27.23 -7.90 3.00
N HIS A 869 26.19 -7.70 2.21
CA HIS A 869 25.21 -6.62 2.45
C HIS A 869 24.45 -6.82 3.77
N PHE A 870 24.09 -8.05 4.08
CA PHE A 870 23.43 -8.43 5.32
C PHE A 870 24.47 -8.97 6.32
N LYS A 871 24.82 -8.17 7.31
CA LYS A 871 25.78 -8.57 8.36
C LYS A 871 25.18 -9.69 9.21
N GLY A 872 25.94 -10.79 9.35
CA GLY A 872 25.53 -11.96 10.14
C GLY A 872 25.07 -13.16 9.30
N GLU A 873 25.04 -13.05 7.97
CA GLU A 873 24.86 -14.20 7.09
C GLU A 873 26.22 -14.84 6.76
N ALA A 874 26.35 -16.14 7.06
CA ALA A 874 27.52 -16.91 6.66
C ALA A 874 27.35 -17.34 5.19
N GLU A 875 27.62 -16.41 4.25
CA GLU A 875 27.55 -16.66 2.82
C GLU A 875 28.95 -16.94 2.26
N MET A 876 29.10 -18.06 1.54
CA MET A 876 30.29 -18.38 0.78
C MET A 876 29.99 -18.27 -0.72
N LEU A 877 30.80 -17.49 -1.42
CA LEU A 877 30.67 -17.28 -2.87
C LEU A 877 31.82 -17.97 -3.61
N PHE A 878 31.47 -18.72 -4.65
CA PHE A 878 32.45 -19.31 -5.57
C PHE A 878 32.51 -18.52 -6.87
N PRO A 879 33.71 -18.46 -7.52
CA PRO A 879 33.88 -17.81 -8.80
C PRO A 879 32.98 -18.40 -9.89
N THR A 880 32.85 -17.66 -11.00
CA THR A 880 32.19 -18.17 -12.20
C THR A 880 32.90 -19.41 -12.75
N GLN A 881 32.19 -20.25 -13.51
CA GLN A 881 32.72 -21.50 -14.10
C GLN A 881 33.19 -22.53 -13.05
N THR A 882 32.72 -22.47 -11.80
CA THR A 882 33.04 -23.50 -10.79
C THR A 882 32.54 -24.86 -11.26
N ARG A 883 33.44 -25.86 -11.26
CA ARG A 883 33.16 -27.25 -11.70
C ARG A 883 32.79 -28.12 -10.50
N LEU A 884 31.68 -28.85 -10.62
CA LEU A 884 31.17 -29.75 -9.60
C LEU A 884 31.07 -31.15 -10.21
N ARG A 885 31.63 -32.18 -9.55
CA ARG A 885 31.41 -33.58 -9.87
C ARG A 885 30.28 -34.13 -9.00
N VAL A 886 29.32 -34.80 -9.60
CA VAL A 886 28.23 -35.48 -8.89
C VAL A 886 28.76 -36.81 -8.33
N ASP A 887 28.88 -36.90 -7.02
CA ASP A 887 29.41 -38.09 -6.35
C ASP A 887 28.29 -39.07 -5.99
N ARG A 888 27.13 -38.59 -5.53
CA ARG A 888 26.01 -39.45 -5.13
C ARG A 888 24.66 -38.72 -5.34
N VAL A 889 23.64 -39.47 -5.73
CA VAL A 889 22.24 -38.99 -5.83
C VAL A 889 21.36 -39.96 -5.04
N VAL A 890 20.55 -39.41 -4.12
CA VAL A 890 19.62 -40.17 -3.27
C VAL A 890 18.22 -39.57 -3.40
N SER A 891 17.24 -40.36 -3.82
CA SER A 891 15.83 -39.92 -3.93
C SER A 891 15.10 -40.12 -2.62
N SER A 892 14.01 -39.38 -2.41
CA SER A 892 13.14 -39.48 -1.19
C SER A 892 12.53 -40.88 -0.98
N THR A 893 12.57 -41.74 -1.99
CA THR A 893 12.11 -43.16 -1.90
C THR A 893 13.22 -44.14 -1.54
N SER A 894 14.46 -43.69 -1.38
CA SER A 894 15.61 -44.54 -1.03
C SER A 894 15.70 -44.74 0.47
N GLY A 895 16.05 -45.97 0.92
CA GLY A 895 16.25 -46.26 2.33
C GLY A 895 17.38 -45.46 3.03
N ASP A 896 18.31 -44.90 2.27
CA ASP A 896 19.40 -44.05 2.77
C ASP A 896 19.04 -42.56 2.87
N PHE A 897 17.84 -42.16 2.43
CA PHE A 897 17.46 -40.75 2.31
C PHE A 897 17.46 -40.03 3.67
N ASP A 898 16.80 -40.62 4.66
CA ASP A 898 16.71 -39.99 5.98
C ASP A 898 18.08 -39.98 6.69
N THR A 899 18.90 -40.98 6.48
CA THR A 899 20.25 -41.03 7.05
C THR A 899 21.12 -39.91 6.49
N LEU A 900 21.08 -39.68 5.19
CA LEU A 900 21.84 -38.58 4.56
C LEU A 900 21.24 -37.21 4.89
N LEU A 901 19.92 -37.09 4.89
CA LEU A 901 19.23 -35.85 5.23
C LEU A 901 19.60 -35.34 6.63
N ASN A 902 19.71 -36.26 7.60
CA ASN A 902 20.11 -35.92 8.97
C ASN A 902 21.56 -35.41 9.10
N THR A 903 22.39 -35.60 8.07
CA THR A 903 23.76 -35.04 8.02
C THR A 903 23.83 -33.62 7.45
N ILE A 904 22.72 -33.08 6.92
CA ILE A 904 22.67 -31.78 6.31
C ILE A 904 21.98 -30.81 7.28
N PRO A 905 22.66 -29.78 7.81
CA PRO A 905 22.00 -28.76 8.61
C PRO A 905 21.02 -27.98 7.76
N THR A 906 19.79 -27.87 8.22
CA THR A 906 18.71 -27.14 7.56
C THR A 906 18.29 -25.96 8.41
N SER A 907 17.72 -24.91 7.80
CA SER A 907 17.21 -23.75 8.52
C SER A 907 16.06 -24.14 9.47
N ASP A 908 15.84 -23.40 10.55
CA ASP A 908 14.89 -23.72 11.63
C ASP A 908 13.44 -24.00 11.20
N ASN A 909 13.04 -23.55 9.97
CA ASN A 909 11.75 -23.84 9.36
C ASN A 909 11.75 -25.13 8.52
N ALA A 910 12.77 -25.94 8.57
CA ALA A 910 12.92 -27.08 7.68
C ALA A 910 12.15 -28.33 8.12
N SER A 911 11.74 -28.45 9.39
CA SER A 911 10.88 -29.54 9.85
C SER A 911 9.58 -29.61 9.07
N ASP A 912 8.95 -28.45 8.78
CA ASP A 912 7.69 -28.37 8.05
C ASP A 912 7.86 -28.56 6.53
N ASN A 913 9.06 -28.42 6.01
CA ASN A 913 9.37 -28.51 4.58
C ASN A 913 10.08 -29.81 4.15
N ARG A 914 10.36 -30.73 5.07
CA ARG A 914 11.04 -32.03 4.75
C ARG A 914 10.29 -32.81 3.66
N SER A 915 8.97 -32.79 3.65
CA SER A 915 8.13 -33.42 2.63
C SER A 915 8.32 -32.88 1.20
N ARG A 916 8.88 -31.68 1.07
CA ARG A 916 9.17 -31.05 -0.24
C ARG A 916 10.49 -31.54 -0.85
N ILE A 917 11.39 -32.07 -0.03
CA ILE A 917 12.72 -32.52 -0.51
C ILE A 917 12.56 -33.85 -1.19
N LYS A 918 12.83 -33.89 -2.47
CA LYS A 918 12.73 -35.08 -3.31
C LYS A 918 14.07 -35.75 -3.58
N ARG A 919 15.18 -34.98 -3.46
CA ARG A 919 16.55 -35.47 -3.77
C ARG A 919 17.58 -34.81 -2.84
N LEU A 920 18.56 -35.62 -2.53
CA LEU A 920 19.82 -35.21 -1.90
C LEU A 920 20.95 -35.55 -2.84
N ILE A 921 21.86 -34.63 -3.11
CA ILE A 921 22.96 -34.80 -4.04
C ILE A 921 24.25 -34.42 -3.32
N GLU A 922 25.17 -35.34 -3.22
CA GLU A 922 26.55 -35.07 -2.82
C GLU A 922 27.38 -34.75 -4.04
N VAL A 923 28.10 -33.64 -4.01
CA VAL A 923 29.00 -33.21 -5.09
C VAL A 923 30.35 -32.80 -4.51
N SER A 924 31.39 -32.88 -5.32
CA SER A 924 32.72 -32.37 -4.99
C SER A 924 33.10 -31.21 -5.90
N VAL A 925 33.67 -30.15 -5.37
CA VAL A 925 34.31 -29.10 -6.17
C VAL A 925 35.59 -29.67 -6.78
N LEU A 926 35.80 -29.47 -8.08
CA LEU A 926 36.95 -29.96 -8.86
C LEU A 926 38.01 -28.87 -9.01
#